data_a29427129f9caff8372c5d9b592fed79
#
_entry.id   a29427129f9caff8372c5d9b592fed79
#
_cell.length_a   1.000
_cell.length_b   1.000
_cell.length_c   1.000
_cell.angle_alpha   90.00
_cell.angle_beta   90.00
_cell.angle_gamma   90.00
#
_symmetry.space_group_name_H-M   'P 1'
#
loop_
_entity.id
_entity.type
_entity.pdbx_description
1 polymer ?
#
loop_
_entity_poly.entity_id
_entity_poly.type
_entity_poly.pdbx_seq_one_letter_code
_entity_poly.pdbx_strand_id
1 'polypeptide(L)'
;MTGPFSCVVFRSISGFVLLVLLLASSRSVAEELIPAAGAPANALRIPPGRLAVPPRIDGIWTPAEWSGAIRVDDFHCHDWNRAPTESTVVWMASDDRGLYFFARCFDRNPDKLRMEERKRLQLAYKGNAVPSLSDDFISFEIDAENLRRSNGAYAFTVTPRGTQADFIPDGAATKIEWRGDWTAAARIDSAGWTVEVSVPYSMLGLPSGKNTVGVSIRRWVPRLQEESRWPNMGFAWDRTRIAHWENLDVGSTGRAFPLVMPYGVAQARDGRFDGYVGLDVKKTFPSGQTFIGCVYPDFRNVENDVLGLDFSYSEKQRADSRPFFVEGYRFLPDAWMMYGQRIGEVYGGGKYFGQIRNHRIGVLTVYDREEVLHSAARWYWQPVPRLEFENNVVWRHAPPNTPVRSGVPMVEDNLLFVSLVKKSRMIGSLTEYMRLQTGFAQSDGDSADGFNLEGDYQIIPTASGPSLVVKARHLGNGMTPVDGLLDPIDFDQRDASIELGYERTADRQWFREWNVAGFVHRSVRSNGNLYLQRYTVESWTKARGGTELSTEFRVEQRPPYRDWTFLHELGWNQDQTYQKGGISARWGWLQGADYLLVTLDQGIHSWDRVTASARLQFRRRDFPAGHALRPAGGVEDRYQVVTTVQYDLTAERSISGRLTYNDGGSGNAWKSRFNGYCSYRQLVRNGFDLFLIVGDPSAETWTRRVAIKAMVVL
;
A
#
# COMPACT_ATOMS: atom_id res chain seq x y z
N MET A 1 -0.33 38.93 -32.35
CA MET A 1 0.42 37.67 -32.39
C MET A 1 -0.37 36.66 -31.56
N THR A 2 -1.33 36.02 -32.20
CA THR A 2 -2.16 34.97 -31.60
C THR A 2 -1.63 33.67 -32.19
N GLY A 3 -0.78 32.98 -31.39
CA GLY A 3 -0.14 31.73 -31.78
C GLY A 3 -1.08 30.53 -31.59
N PRO A 4 -0.75 29.38 -32.16
CA PRO A 4 -1.58 28.15 -32.12
C PRO A 4 -1.84 27.56 -30.71
N PHE A 5 -1.28 28.17 -29.69
CA PHE A 5 -1.40 27.73 -28.27
C PHE A 5 -2.84 27.74 -27.71
N SER A 6 -3.71 28.63 -28.21
CA SER A 6 -5.09 28.69 -27.70
C SER A 6 -6.00 27.57 -28.22
N CYS A 7 -5.67 26.94 -29.34
CA CYS A 7 -6.56 25.95 -29.97
C CYS A 7 -6.38 24.53 -29.40
N VAL A 8 -5.16 24.14 -29.05
CA VAL A 8 -4.85 22.79 -28.48
C VAL A 8 -5.30 22.72 -27.02
N VAL A 9 -4.99 23.75 -26.23
CA VAL A 9 -5.42 23.83 -24.84
C VAL A 9 -6.94 23.85 -24.72
N PHE A 10 -7.64 24.59 -25.63
CA PHE A 10 -9.11 24.62 -25.66
C PHE A 10 -9.73 23.28 -26.11
N ARG A 11 -9.12 22.56 -27.04
CA ARG A 11 -9.60 21.22 -27.45
C ARG A 11 -9.40 20.17 -26.38
N SER A 12 -8.26 20.17 -25.67
CA SER A 12 -7.96 19.24 -24.59
C SER A 12 -8.79 19.51 -23.32
N ILE A 13 -8.97 20.78 -22.96
CA ILE A 13 -9.86 21.18 -21.85
C ILE A 13 -11.32 20.88 -22.22
N SER A 14 -11.74 21.13 -23.47
CA SER A 14 -13.09 20.80 -23.94
C SER A 14 -13.35 19.29 -23.94
N GLY A 15 -12.36 18.47 -24.27
CA GLY A 15 -12.44 17.00 -24.17
C GLY A 15 -12.58 16.53 -22.72
N PHE A 16 -11.80 17.11 -21.82
CA PHE A 16 -11.87 16.80 -20.38
C PHE A 16 -13.18 17.28 -19.74
N VAL A 17 -13.64 18.49 -20.08
CA VAL A 17 -14.93 19.02 -19.64
C VAL A 17 -16.09 18.21 -20.25
N LEU A 18 -15.99 17.78 -21.51
CA LEU A 18 -16.98 16.90 -22.15
C LEU A 18 -17.01 15.52 -21.51
N LEU A 19 -15.87 14.94 -21.12
CA LEU A 19 -15.78 13.69 -20.38
C LEU A 19 -16.41 13.81 -18.99
N VAL A 20 -16.15 14.90 -18.28
CA VAL A 20 -16.77 15.20 -16.97
C VAL A 20 -18.28 15.43 -17.14
N LEU A 21 -18.73 16.08 -18.21
CA LEU A 21 -20.14 16.29 -18.51
C LEU A 21 -20.85 15.04 -18.99
N LEU A 22 -20.17 14.15 -19.76
CA LEU A 22 -20.69 12.83 -20.15
C LEU A 22 -20.79 11.90 -18.92
N LEU A 23 -19.83 11.99 -18.00
CA LEU A 23 -19.87 11.27 -16.72
C LEU A 23 -20.96 11.84 -15.79
N ALA A 24 -21.25 13.14 -15.88
CA ALA A 24 -22.36 13.77 -15.15
C ALA A 24 -23.74 13.47 -15.77
N SER A 25 -23.83 13.30 -17.09
CA SER A 25 -25.09 13.02 -17.78
C SER A 25 -25.48 11.53 -17.75
N SER A 26 -24.55 10.60 -17.49
CA SER A 26 -24.88 9.20 -17.21
C SER A 26 -25.62 8.99 -15.87
N ARG A 27 -25.77 10.06 -15.10
CA ARG A 27 -26.47 10.09 -13.83
C ARG A 27 -27.97 9.76 -13.91
N SER A 28 -28.65 10.15 -15.00
CA SER A 28 -30.10 9.99 -15.09
C SER A 28 -30.57 8.60 -15.45
N VAL A 29 -29.77 7.83 -16.18
CA VAL A 29 -30.14 6.47 -16.64
C VAL A 29 -29.81 5.40 -15.58
N ALA A 30 -28.78 5.62 -14.74
CA ALA A 30 -28.39 4.68 -13.73
C ALA A 30 -29.23 4.79 -12.43
N GLU A 31 -29.77 5.98 -12.12
CA GLU A 31 -30.64 6.17 -10.95
C GLU A 31 -32.04 5.51 -11.13
N GLU A 32 -32.48 5.34 -12.37
CA GLU A 32 -33.77 4.70 -12.68
C GLU A 32 -33.70 3.16 -12.71
N LEU A 33 -32.51 2.58 -12.91
CA LEU A 33 -32.32 1.15 -13.08
C LEU A 33 -31.81 0.37 -11.86
N ILE A 34 -31.39 1.06 -10.78
CA ILE A 34 -30.79 0.39 -9.62
C ILE A 34 -31.37 0.99 -8.35
N PRO A 35 -32.26 0.30 -7.63
CA PRO A 35 -32.69 0.74 -6.32
C PRO A 35 -31.48 0.86 -5.39
N ALA A 36 -31.39 1.95 -4.64
CA ALA A 36 -30.36 2.13 -3.62
C ALA A 36 -30.27 0.85 -2.79
N ALA A 37 -29.09 0.21 -2.79
CA ALA A 37 -28.89 -1.05 -2.09
C ALA A 37 -29.18 -0.81 -0.59
N GLY A 38 -30.37 -1.17 -0.17
CA GLY A 38 -30.74 -1.21 1.23
C GLY A 38 -29.77 -2.11 1.97
N ALA A 39 -29.55 -1.85 3.25
CA ALA A 39 -28.77 -2.73 4.11
C ALA A 39 -29.24 -4.18 3.91
N PRO A 40 -28.34 -5.17 3.77
CA PRO A 40 -28.79 -6.55 3.75
C PRO A 40 -29.62 -6.81 4.99
N ALA A 41 -30.71 -7.52 4.84
CA ALA A 41 -31.72 -7.74 5.90
C ALA A 41 -31.17 -8.33 7.21
N ASN A 42 -29.93 -8.82 7.19
CA ASN A 42 -29.27 -9.51 8.30
C ASN A 42 -28.07 -8.74 8.91
N ALA A 43 -27.85 -7.46 8.59
CA ALA A 43 -26.78 -6.70 9.24
C ALA A 43 -27.17 -6.34 10.68
N LEU A 44 -26.26 -6.60 11.63
CA LEU A 44 -26.47 -6.25 13.03
C LEU A 44 -26.59 -4.72 13.18
N ARG A 45 -27.68 -4.26 13.78
CA ARG A 45 -27.94 -2.84 14.06
C ARG A 45 -27.81 -2.59 15.53
N ILE A 46 -27.03 -1.60 15.92
CA ILE A 46 -26.81 -1.24 17.29
C ILE A 46 -27.14 0.23 17.54
N PRO A 47 -27.75 0.55 18.72
CA PRO A 47 -28.08 1.92 19.11
C PRO A 47 -26.82 2.73 19.45
N PRO A 48 -26.90 4.03 19.71
CA PRO A 48 -25.72 4.88 19.92
C PRO A 48 -24.91 4.60 21.20
N GLY A 49 -25.50 4.01 22.26
CA GLY A 49 -24.80 3.82 23.53
C GLY A 49 -24.35 5.17 24.10
N ARG A 50 -25.29 5.97 24.63
CA ARG A 50 -25.01 7.35 25.01
C ARG A 50 -24.41 7.46 26.41
N LEU A 51 -23.33 8.21 26.54
CA LEU A 51 -22.76 8.63 27.82
C LEU A 51 -23.24 10.03 28.18
N ALA A 52 -23.52 10.23 29.45
CA ALA A 52 -23.87 11.55 29.99
C ALA A 52 -22.64 12.47 30.11
N VAL A 53 -21.48 11.88 30.38
CA VAL A 53 -20.19 12.56 30.53
C VAL A 53 -19.12 11.72 29.82
N PRO A 54 -18.20 12.32 29.08
CA PRO A 54 -17.09 11.58 28.48
C PRO A 54 -16.28 10.83 29.54
N PRO A 55 -15.86 9.56 29.26
CA PRO A 55 -15.11 8.78 30.23
C PRO A 55 -13.69 9.33 30.36
N ARG A 56 -13.08 9.12 31.50
CA ARG A 56 -11.66 9.38 31.68
C ARG A 56 -10.85 8.27 31.02
N ILE A 57 -10.02 8.62 30.04
CA ILE A 57 -9.22 7.63 29.32
C ILE A 57 -7.97 7.29 30.14
N ASP A 58 -8.10 6.31 31.06
CA ASP A 58 -7.01 5.86 31.94
C ASP A 58 -6.81 4.33 31.98
N GLY A 59 -7.64 3.61 31.24
CA GLY A 59 -7.59 2.15 31.13
C GLY A 59 -8.22 1.41 32.31
N ILE A 60 -8.96 2.10 33.18
CA ILE A 60 -9.59 1.53 34.38
C ILE A 60 -11.10 1.44 34.18
N TRP A 61 -11.67 0.27 34.39
CA TRP A 61 -13.11 0.09 34.36
C TRP A 61 -13.80 0.79 35.51
N THR A 62 -14.57 1.82 35.20
CA THR A 62 -15.43 2.55 36.15
C THR A 62 -16.90 2.38 35.76
N PRO A 63 -17.71 1.56 36.46
CA PRO A 63 -19.08 1.25 36.03
C PRO A 63 -19.96 2.49 35.80
N ALA A 64 -19.77 3.58 36.57
CA ALA A 64 -20.54 4.79 36.44
C ALA A 64 -20.28 5.54 35.11
N GLU A 65 -19.03 5.52 34.59
CA GLU A 65 -18.65 6.16 33.34
C GLU A 65 -19.22 5.42 32.12
N TRP A 66 -19.42 4.11 32.23
CA TRP A 66 -19.86 3.25 31.13
C TRP A 66 -21.32 2.80 31.24
N SER A 67 -22.11 3.45 32.13
CA SER A 67 -23.48 3.02 32.43
C SER A 67 -24.47 3.09 31.25
N GLY A 68 -24.18 3.88 30.23
CA GLY A 68 -25.00 3.97 29.00
C GLY A 68 -24.40 3.24 27.79
N ALA A 69 -23.30 2.53 27.98
CA ALA A 69 -22.59 1.86 26.90
C ALA A 69 -23.25 0.55 26.45
N ILE A 70 -23.05 0.19 25.20
CA ILE A 70 -23.47 -1.10 24.63
C ILE A 70 -22.36 -2.11 24.86
N ARG A 71 -22.71 -3.24 25.46
CA ARG A 71 -21.80 -4.35 25.67
C ARG A 71 -21.86 -5.33 24.50
N VAL A 72 -20.68 -5.73 23.97
CA VAL A 72 -20.52 -6.75 22.95
C VAL A 72 -19.42 -7.74 23.37
N ASP A 73 -19.67 -9.05 23.22
CA ASP A 73 -18.76 -10.12 23.66
C ASP A 73 -18.83 -11.37 22.77
N ASP A 74 -19.65 -11.35 21.73
CA ASP A 74 -19.80 -12.45 20.77
C ASP A 74 -18.72 -12.36 19.68
N PHE A 75 -17.45 -12.48 20.10
CA PHE A 75 -16.30 -12.53 19.21
C PHE A 75 -16.17 -13.91 18.55
N HIS A 76 -15.74 -13.91 17.31
CA HIS A 76 -15.59 -15.11 16.51
C HIS A 76 -14.20 -15.20 15.90
N CYS A 77 -13.57 -16.36 16.01
CA CYS A 77 -12.29 -16.64 15.38
C CYS A 77 -12.53 -16.83 13.88
N HIS A 78 -12.00 -15.89 13.11
CA HIS A 78 -12.28 -15.78 11.69
C HIS A 78 -11.79 -16.98 10.89
N ASP A 79 -10.50 -17.34 11.07
CA ASP A 79 -9.84 -18.39 10.27
C ASP A 79 -10.41 -19.80 10.54
N TRP A 80 -11.06 -20.01 11.70
CA TRP A 80 -11.44 -21.33 12.19
C TRP A 80 -12.93 -21.52 12.42
N ASN A 81 -13.72 -20.48 12.19
CA ASN A 81 -15.18 -20.47 12.39
C ASN A 81 -15.61 -21.04 13.76
N ARG A 82 -14.96 -20.59 14.82
CA ARG A 82 -15.21 -21.00 16.21
C ARG A 82 -15.10 -19.83 17.18
N ALA A 83 -15.51 -20.03 18.43
CA ALA A 83 -15.22 -19.12 19.50
C ALA A 83 -13.70 -18.92 19.72
N PRO A 84 -13.24 -17.73 20.07
CA PRO A 84 -11.83 -17.46 20.33
C PRO A 84 -11.34 -18.23 21.56
N THR A 85 -10.05 -18.55 21.58
CA THR A 85 -9.38 -19.20 22.71
C THR A 85 -9.34 -18.27 23.92
N GLU A 86 -9.06 -16.98 23.69
CA GLU A 86 -9.06 -15.93 24.70
C GLU A 86 -10.23 -14.97 24.46
N SER A 87 -11.10 -14.81 25.44
CA SER A 87 -12.31 -14.03 25.31
C SER A 87 -12.05 -12.50 25.33
N THR A 88 -12.98 -11.77 24.74
CA THR A 88 -12.95 -10.31 24.69
C THR A 88 -14.35 -9.77 24.99
N VAL A 89 -14.43 -8.73 25.79
CA VAL A 89 -15.66 -7.97 26.03
C VAL A 89 -15.39 -6.52 25.73
N VAL A 90 -16.27 -5.87 24.98
CA VAL A 90 -16.14 -4.45 24.65
C VAL A 90 -17.42 -3.70 25.01
N TRP A 91 -17.25 -2.51 25.55
CA TRP A 91 -18.30 -1.53 25.75
C TRP A 91 -18.09 -0.38 24.77
N MET A 92 -19.15 0.00 24.10
CA MET A 92 -19.14 1.01 23.04
C MET A 92 -20.13 2.10 23.39
N ALA A 93 -19.70 3.34 23.25
CA ALA A 93 -20.55 4.50 23.56
C ALA A 93 -20.20 5.71 22.69
N SER A 94 -21.08 6.69 22.68
CA SER A 94 -20.88 7.94 21.95
C SER A 94 -21.50 9.12 22.70
N ASP A 95 -20.99 10.32 22.43
CA ASP A 95 -21.61 11.60 22.77
C ASP A 95 -21.65 12.50 21.51
N ASP A 96 -21.77 13.81 21.68
CA ASP A 96 -21.75 14.80 20.59
C ASP A 96 -20.34 15.11 20.03
N ARG A 97 -19.28 14.60 20.66
CA ARG A 97 -17.87 14.88 20.34
C ARG A 97 -17.18 13.72 19.66
N GLY A 98 -17.53 12.47 20.04
CA GLY A 98 -16.79 11.32 19.53
C GLY A 98 -17.36 9.96 19.93
N LEU A 99 -16.57 8.95 19.59
CA LEU A 99 -16.80 7.55 19.90
C LEU A 99 -15.87 7.10 21.02
N TYR A 100 -16.39 6.27 21.93
CA TYR A 100 -15.68 5.76 23.09
C TYR A 100 -15.75 4.24 23.13
N PHE A 101 -14.64 3.61 23.47
CA PHE A 101 -14.53 2.16 23.59
C PHE A 101 -13.80 1.83 24.90
N PHE A 102 -14.36 0.90 25.66
CA PHE A 102 -13.62 0.16 26.68
C PHE A 102 -13.56 -1.29 26.27
N ALA A 103 -12.40 -1.90 26.32
CA ALA A 103 -12.26 -3.33 26.05
C ALA A 103 -11.57 -4.04 27.22
N ARG A 104 -12.10 -5.22 27.57
CA ARG A 104 -11.47 -6.20 28.45
C ARG A 104 -11.00 -7.36 27.59
N CYS A 105 -9.71 -7.51 27.44
CA CYS A 105 -9.06 -8.58 26.72
C CYS A 105 -8.54 -9.62 27.72
N PHE A 106 -9.29 -10.70 27.92
CA PHE A 106 -8.84 -11.79 28.79
C PHE A 106 -7.66 -12.52 28.17
N ASP A 107 -6.73 -12.96 29.00
CA ASP A 107 -5.59 -13.80 28.62
C ASP A 107 -5.18 -14.67 29.79
N ARG A 108 -5.06 -15.98 29.55
CA ARG A 108 -4.67 -16.97 30.58
C ARG A 108 -3.19 -16.90 30.93
N ASN A 109 -2.38 -16.24 30.10
CA ASN A 109 -0.94 -16.10 30.26
C ASN A 109 -0.53 -14.64 30.03
N PRO A 110 -0.95 -13.68 30.87
CA PRO A 110 -0.68 -12.27 30.66
C PRO A 110 0.83 -11.92 30.73
N ASP A 111 1.63 -12.79 31.33
CA ASP A 111 3.09 -12.75 31.32
C ASP A 111 3.71 -13.01 29.94
N LYS A 112 2.94 -13.60 29.01
CA LYS A 112 3.36 -13.90 27.63
C LYS A 112 2.80 -12.93 26.59
N LEU A 113 2.18 -11.84 27.02
CA LEU A 113 1.74 -10.79 26.12
C LEU A 113 2.94 -10.21 25.37
N ARG A 114 2.83 -10.10 24.05
CA ARG A 114 3.86 -9.49 23.21
C ARG A 114 3.62 -7.99 23.11
N MET A 115 4.64 -7.19 23.43
CA MET A 115 4.55 -5.72 23.56
C MET A 115 5.87 -5.08 23.13
N GLU A 116 6.32 -5.38 21.92
CA GLU A 116 7.62 -4.91 21.40
C GLU A 116 7.53 -3.46 20.89
N GLU A 117 6.37 -3.08 20.36
CA GLU A 117 6.19 -1.77 19.76
C GLU A 117 6.03 -0.67 20.81
N ARG A 118 6.86 0.37 20.69
CA ARG A 118 6.83 1.55 21.57
C ARG A 118 6.42 2.83 20.87
N LYS A 119 6.57 2.87 19.54
CA LYS A 119 6.24 4.05 18.76
C LYS A 119 4.79 4.05 18.37
N ARG A 120 4.20 5.22 18.43
CA ARG A 120 2.96 5.44 17.71
C ARG A 120 3.19 5.23 16.21
N LEU A 121 2.46 4.30 15.64
CA LEU A 121 2.54 3.94 14.24
C LEU A 121 1.36 4.50 13.47
N GLN A 122 1.63 5.00 12.28
CA GLN A 122 0.60 5.14 11.27
C GLN A 122 0.82 4.05 10.24
N LEU A 123 -0.13 3.13 10.16
CA LEU A 123 -0.04 1.97 9.32
C LEU A 123 -0.55 2.30 7.91
N ALA A 124 0.17 1.83 6.91
CA ALA A 124 -0.23 1.92 5.53
C ALA A 124 -0.51 0.53 4.96
N TYR A 125 -1.46 0.44 4.03
CA TYR A 125 -1.70 -0.82 3.33
C TYR A 125 -0.46 -1.28 2.56
N LYS A 126 -0.10 -2.55 2.73
CA LYS A 126 0.73 -3.27 1.78
C LYS A 126 -0.18 -4.24 1.01
N GLY A 127 -0.46 -3.93 -0.24
CA GLY A 127 -1.41 -4.71 -1.02
C GLY A 127 -2.86 -4.59 -0.51
N ASN A 128 -3.57 -5.71 -0.36
CA ASN A 128 -4.95 -5.78 0.12
C ASN A 128 -5.07 -6.13 1.61
N ALA A 129 -3.95 -6.29 2.33
CA ALA A 129 -3.94 -6.69 3.72
C ALA A 129 -3.84 -5.48 4.66
N VAL A 130 -4.65 -5.47 5.72
CA VAL A 130 -4.44 -4.57 6.86
C VAL A 130 -3.12 -4.96 7.51
N PRO A 131 -2.16 -4.04 7.73
CA PRO A 131 -0.94 -4.38 8.43
C PRO A 131 -1.28 -4.95 9.81
N SER A 132 -0.75 -6.09 10.15
CA SER A 132 -0.79 -6.61 11.49
C SER A 132 0.45 -6.17 12.24
N LEU A 133 0.29 -5.72 13.47
CA LEU A 133 1.38 -5.62 14.42
C LEU A 133 1.82 -7.03 14.82
N SER A 134 3.09 -7.20 15.15
CA SER A 134 3.57 -8.44 15.75
C SER A 134 3.11 -8.62 17.20
N ASP A 135 2.69 -7.53 17.84
CA ASP A 135 2.23 -7.47 19.22
C ASP A 135 0.80 -7.98 19.40
N ASP A 136 0.43 -8.30 20.62
CA ASP A 136 -0.97 -8.36 21.03
C ASP A 136 -1.62 -7.01 20.76
N PHE A 137 -2.83 -7.00 20.20
CA PHE A 137 -3.56 -5.77 20.01
C PHE A 137 -5.09 -5.97 19.95
N ILE A 138 -5.80 -4.87 20.17
CA ILE A 138 -7.19 -4.71 19.79
C ILE A 138 -7.32 -3.51 18.85
N SER A 139 -8.15 -3.64 17.83
CA SER A 139 -8.38 -2.62 16.81
C SER A 139 -9.86 -2.34 16.65
N PHE A 140 -10.24 -1.07 16.70
CA PHE A 140 -11.59 -0.58 16.48
C PHE A 140 -11.65 -0.03 15.07
N GLU A 141 -12.37 -0.73 14.20
CA GLU A 141 -12.49 -0.41 12.78
C GLU A 141 -13.81 0.33 12.54
N ILE A 142 -13.75 1.54 11.95
CA ILE A 142 -14.90 2.42 11.74
C ILE A 142 -15.01 2.75 10.26
N ASP A 143 -16.04 2.25 9.59
CA ASP A 143 -16.42 2.64 8.23
C ASP A 143 -17.34 3.86 8.33
N ALA A 144 -16.75 5.05 8.29
CA ALA A 144 -17.45 6.31 8.50
C ALA A 144 -18.55 6.57 7.45
N GLU A 145 -18.38 6.07 6.24
CA GLU A 145 -19.36 6.22 5.16
C GLU A 145 -20.33 5.04 5.06
N ASN A 146 -20.13 3.99 5.88
CA ASN A 146 -20.93 2.77 5.92
C ASN A 146 -21.12 2.09 4.56
N LEU A 147 -20.05 2.11 3.74
CA LEU A 147 -20.06 1.57 2.38
C LEU A 147 -19.65 0.11 2.30
N ARG A 148 -19.17 -0.45 3.41
CA ARG A 148 -18.85 -1.87 3.57
C ARG A 148 -17.83 -2.39 2.56
N ARG A 149 -16.87 -1.55 2.21
CA ARG A 149 -15.81 -1.90 1.26
C ARG A 149 -14.63 -2.56 1.96
N SER A 150 -13.94 -3.40 1.23
CA SER A 150 -12.59 -3.79 1.58
C SER A 150 -11.74 -2.51 1.70
N ASN A 151 -11.00 -2.34 2.80
CA ASN A 151 -10.10 -1.21 3.03
C ASN A 151 -10.78 0.18 3.22
N GLY A 152 -12.10 0.24 3.40
CA GLY A 152 -12.86 1.48 3.58
C GLY A 152 -13.02 1.95 5.02
N ALA A 153 -12.43 1.27 6.00
CA ALA A 153 -12.58 1.62 7.41
C ALA A 153 -11.32 2.29 7.98
N TYR A 154 -11.52 3.28 8.85
CA TYR A 154 -10.49 3.73 9.78
C TYR A 154 -10.25 2.64 10.81
N ALA A 155 -9.00 2.42 11.23
CA ALA A 155 -8.69 1.51 12.31
C ALA A 155 -7.84 2.21 13.38
N PHE A 156 -8.30 2.07 14.63
CA PHE A 156 -7.65 2.59 15.83
C PHE A 156 -7.19 1.40 16.66
N THR A 157 -5.90 1.14 16.65
CA THR A 157 -5.32 -0.06 17.21
C THR A 157 -4.50 0.28 18.45
N VAL A 158 -4.63 -0.51 19.50
CA VAL A 158 -3.91 -0.33 20.76
C VAL A 158 -3.31 -1.65 21.21
N THR A 159 -2.04 -1.61 21.64
CA THR A 159 -1.34 -2.74 22.25
C THR A 159 -1.53 -2.74 23.79
N PRO A 160 -1.22 -3.85 24.49
CA PRO A 160 -1.29 -3.88 25.95
C PRO A 160 -0.38 -2.85 26.65
N ARG A 161 0.68 -2.39 25.98
CA ARG A 161 1.55 -1.30 26.45
C ARG A 161 0.88 0.08 26.34
N GLY A 162 -0.23 0.19 25.61
CA GLY A 162 -0.88 1.46 25.27
C GLY A 162 -0.30 2.12 24.01
N THR A 163 0.56 1.46 23.29
CA THR A 163 1.07 1.96 22.02
C THR A 163 -0.08 2.02 21.00
N GLN A 164 -0.21 3.19 20.38
CA GLN A 164 -1.27 3.47 19.42
C GLN A 164 -0.79 3.24 17.99
N ALA A 165 -1.64 2.62 17.17
CA ALA A 165 -1.45 2.56 15.74
C ALA A 165 -2.75 2.90 15.03
N ASP A 166 -2.72 3.81 14.07
CA ASP A 166 -3.89 4.22 13.31
C ASP A 166 -3.74 3.90 11.83
N PHE A 167 -4.85 3.62 11.21
CA PHE A 167 -4.97 3.29 9.81
C PHE A 167 -6.08 4.13 9.17
N ILE A 168 -5.79 4.65 7.98
CA ILE A 168 -6.69 5.51 7.22
C ILE A 168 -7.28 4.72 6.05
N PRO A 169 -8.58 4.84 5.75
CA PRO A 169 -9.18 4.21 4.58
C PRO A 169 -8.42 4.58 3.32
N ASP A 170 -8.13 3.57 2.50
CA ASP A 170 -7.44 3.73 1.21
C ASP A 170 -6.15 4.57 1.27
N GLY A 171 -5.64 4.81 2.48
CA GLY A 171 -4.47 5.66 2.72
C GLY A 171 -3.20 4.86 2.84
N ALA A 172 -2.15 5.37 2.25
CA ALA A 172 -0.80 4.82 2.35
C ALA A 172 0.17 5.80 3.00
N ALA A 173 -0.28 6.97 3.41
CA ALA A 173 0.59 7.99 3.96
C ALA A 173 0.23 8.36 5.39
N THR A 174 1.25 8.71 6.13
CA THR A 174 1.12 9.31 7.45
C THR A 174 0.40 10.65 7.36
N LYS A 175 -0.73 10.78 8.06
CA LYS A 175 -1.38 12.07 8.26
C LYS A 175 -0.79 12.73 9.49
N ILE A 176 0.03 13.74 9.28
CA ILE A 176 0.71 14.48 10.37
C ILE A 176 -0.31 15.11 11.31
N GLU A 177 -1.41 15.60 10.77
CA GLU A 177 -2.52 16.22 11.51
C GLU A 177 -3.23 15.27 12.49
N TRP A 178 -3.06 13.95 12.35
CA TRP A 178 -3.68 12.98 13.25
C TRP A 178 -2.85 12.67 14.49
N ARG A 179 -1.66 13.23 14.62
CA ARG A 179 -0.80 13.00 15.76
C ARG A 179 -1.41 13.63 17.02
N GLY A 180 -1.89 12.78 17.91
CA GLY A 180 -2.46 13.20 19.19
C GLY A 180 -3.97 13.47 19.20
N ASP A 181 -4.65 13.35 18.07
CA ASP A 181 -6.08 13.69 17.98
C ASP A 181 -6.99 12.65 18.64
N TRP A 182 -6.60 11.38 18.66
CA TRP A 182 -7.30 10.36 19.43
C TRP A 182 -6.44 9.87 20.60
N THR A 183 -7.10 9.43 21.66
CA THR A 183 -6.42 9.04 22.89
C THR A 183 -6.75 7.61 23.27
N ALA A 184 -5.79 6.92 23.86
CA ALA A 184 -5.96 5.59 24.42
C ALA A 184 -5.10 5.40 25.66
N ALA A 185 -5.60 4.55 26.57
CA ALA A 185 -4.85 4.09 27.74
C ALA A 185 -5.08 2.59 27.91
N ALA A 186 -4.04 1.84 28.26
CA ALA A 186 -4.11 0.41 28.51
C ALA A 186 -3.50 0.04 29.85
N ARG A 187 -3.97 -1.05 30.47
CA ARG A 187 -3.45 -1.62 31.72
C ARG A 187 -3.44 -3.12 31.63
N ILE A 188 -2.42 -3.72 32.22
CA ILE A 188 -2.25 -5.19 32.34
C ILE A 188 -2.54 -5.58 33.78
N ASP A 189 -3.23 -6.69 33.97
CA ASP A 189 -3.46 -7.33 35.26
C ASP A 189 -3.34 -8.86 35.16
N SER A 190 -3.67 -9.57 36.24
CA SER A 190 -3.55 -11.03 36.33
C SER A 190 -4.51 -11.82 35.43
N ALA A 191 -5.53 -11.18 34.86
CA ALA A 191 -6.53 -11.84 34.01
C ALA A 191 -6.42 -11.41 32.52
N GLY A 192 -5.41 -10.59 32.17
CA GLY A 192 -5.18 -10.09 30.82
C GLY A 192 -4.91 -8.58 30.81
N TRP A 193 -5.64 -7.82 30.02
CA TRP A 193 -5.46 -6.37 29.90
C TRP A 193 -6.75 -5.65 29.53
N THR A 194 -6.75 -4.36 29.83
CA THR A 194 -7.86 -3.45 29.51
C THR A 194 -7.34 -2.34 28.60
N VAL A 195 -8.26 -1.73 27.87
CA VAL A 195 -7.99 -0.52 27.09
C VAL A 195 -9.20 0.38 27.04
N GLU A 196 -8.95 1.68 27.11
CA GLU A 196 -9.91 2.74 26.83
C GLU A 196 -9.45 3.55 25.64
N VAL A 197 -10.41 3.93 24.79
CA VAL A 197 -10.16 4.68 23.56
C VAL A 197 -11.22 5.76 23.38
N SER A 198 -10.76 6.96 23.00
CA SER A 198 -11.62 8.08 22.56
C SER A 198 -11.21 8.51 21.15
N VAL A 199 -12.19 8.48 20.23
CA VAL A 199 -12.01 8.87 18.82
C VAL A 199 -12.91 10.06 18.51
N PRO A 200 -12.38 11.27 18.36
CA PRO A 200 -13.15 12.45 17.97
C PRO A 200 -13.78 12.31 16.58
N TYR A 201 -15.00 12.79 16.41
CA TYR A 201 -15.68 12.79 15.10
C TYR A 201 -14.94 13.59 14.02
N SER A 202 -14.17 14.60 14.43
CA SER A 202 -13.30 15.38 13.50
C SER A 202 -12.32 14.51 12.71
N MET A 203 -11.93 13.35 13.25
CA MET A 203 -11.04 12.40 12.58
C MET A 203 -11.74 11.57 11.50
N LEU A 204 -13.05 11.40 11.61
CA LEU A 204 -13.83 10.51 10.76
C LEU A 204 -14.48 11.23 9.57
N GLY A 205 -14.43 12.57 9.54
CA GLY A 205 -15.05 13.37 8.47
C GLY A 205 -16.58 13.25 8.40
N LEU A 206 -17.23 12.95 9.51
CA LEU A 206 -18.68 12.81 9.57
C LEU A 206 -19.37 14.19 9.55
N PRO A 207 -20.47 14.34 8.78
CA PRO A 207 -21.28 15.56 8.82
C PRO A 207 -22.00 15.70 10.17
N SER A 208 -22.26 16.95 10.59
CA SER A 208 -23.06 17.21 11.78
C SER A 208 -24.47 16.65 11.66
N GLY A 209 -25.05 16.21 12.78
CA GLY A 209 -26.38 15.63 12.87
C GLY A 209 -26.37 14.11 13.04
N LYS A 210 -27.46 13.46 12.68
CA LYS A 210 -27.63 12.01 12.83
C LYS A 210 -26.86 11.24 11.76
N ASN A 211 -25.98 10.35 12.18
CA ASN A 211 -25.15 9.53 11.32
C ASN A 211 -25.28 8.05 11.67
N THR A 212 -24.94 7.21 10.68
CA THR A 212 -24.79 5.76 10.82
C THR A 212 -23.42 5.38 10.26
N VAL A 213 -22.62 4.69 11.06
CA VAL A 213 -21.31 4.19 10.63
C VAL A 213 -21.29 2.67 10.66
N GLY A 214 -20.42 2.08 9.86
CA GLY A 214 -20.08 0.66 10.01
C GLY A 214 -19.05 0.49 11.14
N VAL A 215 -19.18 -0.56 11.95
CA VAL A 215 -18.20 -0.86 13.00
C VAL A 215 -17.85 -2.32 13.04
N SER A 216 -16.56 -2.62 13.18
CA SER A 216 -16.04 -3.94 13.51
C SER A 216 -14.89 -3.82 14.50
N ILE A 217 -14.67 -4.87 15.28
CA ILE A 217 -13.62 -4.92 16.29
C ILE A 217 -12.81 -6.16 16.04
N ARG A 218 -11.49 -6.02 16.09
CA ARG A 218 -10.53 -7.06 15.81
C ARG A 218 -9.56 -7.21 16.96
N ARG A 219 -9.31 -8.44 17.43
CA ARG A 219 -8.27 -8.77 18.37
C ARG A 219 -7.30 -9.77 17.77
N TRP A 220 -6.02 -9.54 17.95
CA TRP A 220 -4.94 -10.45 17.59
C TRP A 220 -4.18 -10.93 18.82
N VAL A 221 -3.97 -12.25 18.90
CA VAL A 221 -3.20 -12.93 19.96
C VAL A 221 -2.03 -13.67 19.30
N PRO A 222 -0.83 -13.06 19.21
CA PRO A 222 0.29 -13.58 18.44
C PRO A 222 0.77 -14.97 18.88
N ARG A 223 0.82 -15.25 20.17
CA ARG A 223 1.25 -16.55 20.70
C ARG A 223 0.36 -17.72 20.26
N LEU A 224 -0.91 -17.42 19.95
CA LEU A 224 -1.88 -18.38 19.42
C LEU A 224 -2.00 -18.33 17.91
N GLN A 225 -1.43 -17.29 17.29
CA GLN A 225 -1.67 -16.93 15.87
C GLN A 225 -3.17 -16.89 15.57
N GLU A 226 -3.94 -16.28 16.47
CA GLU A 226 -5.39 -16.27 16.44
C GLU A 226 -5.91 -14.84 16.31
N GLU A 227 -6.72 -14.62 15.29
CA GLU A 227 -7.50 -13.42 15.12
C GLU A 227 -8.97 -13.68 15.44
N SER A 228 -9.55 -12.86 16.31
CA SER A 228 -10.98 -12.86 16.58
C SER A 228 -11.60 -11.52 16.23
N ARG A 229 -12.86 -11.56 15.77
CA ARG A 229 -13.59 -10.38 15.32
C ARG A 229 -15.01 -10.34 15.87
N TRP A 230 -15.50 -9.13 16.00
CA TRP A 230 -16.90 -8.82 16.17
C TRP A 230 -17.32 -7.75 15.15
N PRO A 231 -18.51 -7.86 14.50
CA PRO A 231 -19.36 -9.04 14.46
C PRO A 231 -18.74 -10.19 13.64
N ASN A 232 -19.39 -11.35 13.66
CA ASN A 232 -18.97 -12.48 12.83
C ASN A 232 -19.18 -12.18 11.34
N MET A 233 -18.08 -11.97 10.62
CA MET A 233 -18.07 -11.69 9.18
C MET A 233 -17.93 -12.94 8.30
N GLY A 234 -17.88 -14.14 8.90
CA GLY A 234 -17.67 -15.41 8.19
C GLY A 234 -16.28 -15.53 7.58
N PHE A 235 -15.97 -16.68 7.01
CA PHE A 235 -14.67 -16.98 6.39
C PHE A 235 -14.27 -16.03 5.26
N ALA A 236 -15.22 -15.55 4.50
CA ALA A 236 -14.96 -14.72 3.32
C ALA A 236 -14.72 -13.25 3.64
N TRP A 237 -14.58 -12.88 4.90
CA TRP A 237 -14.49 -11.48 5.30
C TRP A 237 -15.58 -10.62 4.67
N ASP A 238 -16.82 -11.10 4.76
CA ASP A 238 -17.95 -10.43 4.15
C ASP A 238 -18.24 -9.10 4.85
N ARG A 239 -17.68 -8.04 4.31
CA ARG A 239 -17.83 -6.67 4.81
C ARG A 239 -19.30 -6.20 4.84
N THR A 240 -20.19 -6.87 4.14
CA THR A 240 -21.64 -6.55 4.23
C THR A 240 -22.22 -6.91 5.59
N ARG A 241 -21.53 -7.71 6.41
CA ARG A 241 -21.92 -8.14 7.75
C ARG A 241 -21.38 -7.27 8.88
N ILE A 242 -20.61 -6.21 8.60
CA ILE A 242 -20.22 -5.27 9.67
C ILE A 242 -21.44 -4.69 10.35
N ALA A 243 -21.34 -4.41 11.66
CA ALA A 243 -22.45 -3.85 12.40
C ALA A 243 -22.71 -2.40 11.99
N HIS A 244 -24.00 -2.01 11.98
CA HIS A 244 -24.43 -0.64 11.80
C HIS A 244 -24.61 0.02 13.15
N TRP A 245 -23.77 1.01 13.45
CA TRP A 245 -23.90 1.85 14.63
C TRP A 245 -24.72 3.07 14.27
N GLU A 246 -25.98 3.03 14.65
CA GLU A 246 -27.00 3.97 14.17
C GLU A 246 -27.24 5.14 15.12
N ASN A 247 -27.80 6.23 14.58
CA ASN A 247 -28.25 7.39 15.32
C ASN A 247 -27.17 8.08 16.18
N LEU A 248 -25.92 8.01 15.73
CA LEU A 248 -24.83 8.78 16.32
C LEU A 248 -25.12 10.27 16.14
N ASP A 249 -25.03 11.04 17.22
CA ASP A 249 -25.33 12.47 17.24
C ASP A 249 -24.01 13.25 17.10
N VAL A 250 -23.65 13.57 15.87
CA VAL A 250 -22.41 14.29 15.59
C VAL A 250 -22.64 15.79 15.80
N GLY A 251 -21.99 16.34 16.82
CA GLY A 251 -22.01 17.77 17.10
C GLY A 251 -21.42 18.61 15.97
N SER A 252 -21.41 19.91 16.11
CA SER A 252 -20.74 20.80 15.17
C SER A 252 -19.24 20.54 15.17
N THR A 253 -18.77 19.74 14.22
CA THR A 253 -17.34 19.65 13.94
C THR A 253 -16.93 20.98 13.34
N GLY A 254 -16.13 21.77 14.07
CA GLY A 254 -15.68 23.08 13.62
C GLY A 254 -15.12 23.04 12.19
N ARG A 255 -15.21 24.11 11.44
CA ARG A 255 -14.63 24.20 10.09
C ARG A 255 -13.17 23.80 10.16
N ALA A 256 -12.82 22.68 9.52
CA ALA A 256 -11.43 22.31 9.36
C ALA A 256 -10.75 23.39 8.51
N PHE A 257 -9.90 24.21 9.16
CA PHE A 257 -9.03 25.13 8.44
C PHE A 257 -8.08 24.34 7.56
N PRO A 258 -7.63 24.88 6.42
CA PRO A 258 -6.57 24.25 5.67
C PRO A 258 -5.30 24.21 6.54
N LEU A 259 -4.63 23.07 6.54
CA LEU A 259 -3.30 22.92 7.12
C LEU A 259 -2.30 23.55 6.16
N VAL A 260 -1.46 24.39 6.68
CA VAL A 260 -0.38 25.04 5.94
C VAL A 260 0.93 24.52 6.52
N MET A 261 1.71 23.87 5.68
CA MET A 261 2.92 23.14 6.09
C MET A 261 4.16 23.72 5.38
N PRO A 262 4.68 24.88 5.86
CA PRO A 262 5.96 25.38 5.38
C PRO A 262 7.08 24.47 5.88
N TYR A 263 8.07 24.28 5.05
CA TYR A 263 9.29 23.57 5.42
C TYR A 263 10.52 24.24 4.82
N GLY A 264 11.64 24.04 5.49
CA GLY A 264 12.94 24.50 5.04
C GLY A 264 13.97 23.42 5.17
N VAL A 265 14.87 23.37 4.20
CA VAL A 265 16.05 22.51 4.20
C VAL A 265 17.28 23.40 4.01
N ALA A 266 18.26 23.22 4.88
CA ALA A 266 19.60 23.77 4.74
C ALA A 266 20.58 22.61 4.69
N GLN A 267 21.45 22.59 3.69
CA GLN A 267 22.41 21.50 3.52
C GLN A 267 23.79 21.97 3.06
N ALA A 268 24.80 21.24 3.48
CA ALA A 268 26.14 21.30 2.92
C ALA A 268 26.42 19.98 2.20
N ARG A 269 26.73 20.04 0.91
CA ARG A 269 27.01 18.88 0.07
C ARG A 269 28.31 19.09 -0.70
N ASP A 270 29.29 18.21 -0.51
CA ASP A 270 30.61 18.24 -1.17
C ASP A 270 31.27 19.64 -1.16
N GLY A 271 31.15 20.34 -0.01
CA GLY A 271 31.71 21.67 0.20
C GLY A 271 30.88 22.83 -0.34
N ARG A 272 29.72 22.58 -0.93
CA ARG A 272 28.78 23.62 -1.35
C ARG A 272 27.62 23.69 -0.36
N PHE A 273 27.24 24.90 -0.01
CA PHE A 273 26.05 25.14 0.81
C PHE A 273 24.88 25.51 -0.10
N ASP A 274 23.77 24.85 0.08
CA ASP A 274 22.49 25.21 -0.56
C ASP A 274 21.33 25.04 0.44
N GLY A 275 20.21 25.59 0.08
CA GLY A 275 18.99 25.47 0.85
C GLY A 275 17.78 25.79 -0.02
N TYR A 276 16.65 25.29 0.40
CA TYR A 276 15.37 25.59 -0.24
C TYR A 276 14.24 25.64 0.77
N VAL A 277 13.20 26.32 0.41
CA VAL A 277 11.94 26.39 1.14
C VAL A 277 10.84 25.88 0.27
N GLY A 278 9.86 25.27 0.86
CA GLY A 278 8.68 24.81 0.15
C GLY A 278 7.44 24.93 1.04
N LEU A 279 6.30 24.71 0.44
CA LEU A 279 5.01 24.85 1.08
C LEU A 279 4.07 23.77 0.59
N ASP A 280 3.48 23.04 1.52
CA ASP A 280 2.32 22.21 1.25
C ASP A 280 1.08 22.82 1.92
N VAL A 281 -0.03 22.80 1.21
CA VAL A 281 -1.34 23.20 1.72
C VAL A 281 -2.28 22.02 1.60
N LYS A 282 -2.87 21.59 2.71
CA LYS A 282 -3.78 20.47 2.74
C LYS A 282 -5.12 20.88 3.32
N LYS A 283 -6.19 20.51 2.65
CA LYS A 283 -7.55 20.66 3.13
C LYS A 283 -8.31 19.36 3.03
N THR A 284 -8.75 18.85 4.18
CA THR A 284 -9.75 17.79 4.23
C THR A 284 -11.12 18.43 4.38
N PHE A 285 -12.04 18.07 3.51
CA PHE A 285 -13.41 18.58 3.54
C PHE A 285 -14.25 17.73 4.52
N PRO A 286 -15.33 18.29 5.10
CA PRO A 286 -16.22 17.54 5.98
C PRO A 286 -16.80 16.27 5.33
N SER A 287 -16.88 16.23 4.02
CA SER A 287 -17.32 15.10 3.22
C SER A 287 -16.22 14.07 2.93
N GLY A 288 -15.05 14.14 3.59
CA GLY A 288 -13.99 13.15 3.53
C GLY A 288 -12.97 13.31 2.39
N GLN A 289 -13.23 14.18 1.40
CA GLN A 289 -12.27 14.44 0.34
C GLN A 289 -11.09 15.27 0.85
N THR A 290 -9.95 15.11 0.20
CA THR A 290 -8.71 15.82 0.54
C THR A 290 -8.14 16.50 -0.70
N PHE A 291 -7.81 17.78 -0.57
CA PHE A 291 -6.99 18.53 -1.51
C PHE A 291 -5.59 18.73 -0.91
N ILE A 292 -4.57 18.53 -1.71
CA ILE A 292 -3.18 18.85 -1.37
C ILE A 292 -2.59 19.65 -2.52
N GLY A 293 -2.11 20.86 -2.23
CA GLY A 293 -1.29 21.66 -3.15
C GLY A 293 0.14 21.74 -2.62
N CYS A 294 1.12 21.77 -3.51
CA CYS A 294 2.52 21.89 -3.14
C CYS A 294 3.28 22.86 -4.04
N VAL A 295 4.26 23.53 -3.47
CA VAL A 295 5.25 24.35 -4.17
C VAL A 295 6.63 23.96 -3.67
N TYR A 296 7.53 23.57 -4.59
CA TYR A 296 8.86 23.03 -4.29
C TYR A 296 8.80 21.89 -3.25
N PRO A 297 8.03 20.82 -3.49
CA PRO A 297 7.89 19.75 -2.51
C PRO A 297 9.22 19.09 -2.19
N ASP A 298 9.37 18.66 -0.94
CA ASP A 298 10.60 18.03 -0.47
C ASP A 298 10.71 16.59 -0.96
N PHE A 299 11.51 16.38 -1.99
CA PHE A 299 11.84 15.07 -2.54
C PHE A 299 13.26 14.58 -2.21
N ARG A 300 14.10 15.41 -1.57
CA ARG A 300 15.54 15.14 -1.41
C ARG A 300 15.92 14.34 -0.18
N ASN A 301 15.03 14.21 0.79
CA ASN A 301 15.34 13.57 2.08
C ASN A 301 14.54 12.30 2.31
N VAL A 302 14.15 11.67 1.22
CA VAL A 302 13.35 10.46 1.24
C VAL A 302 14.26 9.26 1.01
N GLU A 303 14.10 8.23 1.82
CA GLU A 303 14.84 7.00 1.68
C GLU A 303 14.35 6.24 0.44
N ASN A 304 15.26 5.97 -0.50
CA ASN A 304 14.97 5.14 -1.65
C ASN A 304 15.13 3.66 -1.32
N ASP A 305 14.27 2.83 -1.91
CA ASP A 305 14.42 1.38 -1.85
C ASP A 305 15.74 0.95 -2.51
N VAL A 306 16.42 0.00 -1.86
CA VAL A 306 17.60 -0.66 -2.42
C VAL A 306 17.15 -1.86 -3.24
N LEU A 307 17.35 -1.79 -4.55
CA LEU A 307 17.02 -2.90 -5.44
C LEU A 307 17.96 -4.09 -5.18
N GLY A 308 17.40 -5.29 -5.13
CA GLY A 308 18.15 -6.54 -4.98
C GLY A 308 18.94 -6.91 -6.23
N LEU A 309 19.86 -7.86 -6.08
CA LEU A 309 20.71 -8.38 -7.16
C LEU A 309 20.00 -9.38 -8.08
N ASP A 310 18.77 -9.80 -7.75
CA ASP A 310 17.97 -10.70 -8.59
C ASP A 310 17.83 -10.15 -10.00
N PHE A 311 17.78 -11.07 -10.97
CA PHE A 311 17.62 -10.71 -12.37
C PHE A 311 16.16 -10.47 -12.72
N SER A 312 15.89 -9.45 -13.55
CA SER A 312 14.59 -9.19 -14.16
C SER A 312 14.78 -8.82 -15.64
N TYR A 313 13.91 -9.34 -16.51
CA TYR A 313 13.85 -8.94 -17.93
C TYR A 313 13.21 -7.56 -18.11
N SER A 314 12.35 -7.14 -17.20
CA SER A 314 11.69 -5.84 -17.21
C SER A 314 12.23 -4.94 -16.09
N GLU A 315 11.96 -3.65 -16.18
CA GLU A 315 12.33 -2.69 -15.15
C GLU A 315 11.76 -3.08 -13.78
N LYS A 316 12.58 -2.97 -12.75
CA LYS A 316 12.16 -3.20 -11.36
C LYS A 316 11.44 -1.98 -10.81
N GLN A 317 10.24 -2.20 -10.28
CA GLN A 317 9.50 -1.16 -9.59
C GLN A 317 10.17 -0.81 -8.26
N ARG A 318 10.39 0.49 -8.02
CA ARG A 318 10.74 1.05 -6.72
C ARG A 318 9.49 1.67 -6.10
N ALA A 319 9.27 1.44 -4.81
CA ALA A 319 8.20 2.13 -4.11
C ALA A 319 8.48 3.64 -4.08
N ASP A 320 7.45 4.46 -4.32
CA ASP A 320 7.57 5.89 -4.09
C ASP A 320 7.39 6.17 -2.60
N SER A 321 8.31 6.89 -2.02
CA SER A 321 8.31 7.25 -0.61
C SER A 321 8.12 8.76 -0.39
N ARG A 322 7.96 9.53 -1.48
CA ARG A 322 7.72 10.98 -1.43
C ARG A 322 6.30 11.25 -0.93
N PRO A 323 6.10 11.98 0.17
CA PRO A 323 4.80 12.14 0.83
C PRO A 323 3.69 12.63 -0.11
N PHE A 324 4.01 13.60 -0.97
CA PHE A 324 3.05 14.12 -1.95
C PHE A 324 2.52 13.02 -2.89
N PHE A 325 3.31 12.07 -3.36
CA PHE A 325 2.83 11.01 -4.25
C PHE A 325 2.19 9.85 -3.49
N VAL A 326 2.66 9.56 -2.28
CA VAL A 326 2.22 8.39 -1.49
C VAL A 326 0.83 8.61 -0.89
N GLU A 327 0.53 9.79 -0.35
CA GLU A 327 -0.79 10.06 0.22
C GLU A 327 -1.86 9.99 -0.85
N GLY A 328 -2.88 9.14 -0.64
CA GLY A 328 -3.99 8.96 -1.58
C GLY A 328 -3.61 8.26 -2.90
N TYR A 329 -2.45 7.56 -2.97
CA TYR A 329 -1.99 6.90 -4.21
C TYR A 329 -3.02 5.91 -4.78
N ARG A 330 -3.86 5.29 -3.92
CA ARG A 330 -4.91 4.35 -4.34
C ARG A 330 -6.08 5.00 -5.07
N PHE A 331 -6.17 6.32 -5.01
CA PHE A 331 -7.12 7.10 -5.80
C PHE A 331 -6.55 7.52 -7.16
N LEU A 332 -5.29 7.20 -7.44
CA LEU A 332 -4.61 7.51 -8.69
C LEU A 332 -4.44 6.23 -9.54
N PRO A 333 -4.19 6.36 -10.84
CA PRO A 333 -3.92 5.22 -11.71
C PRO A 333 -2.78 4.35 -11.22
N ASP A 334 -2.83 3.06 -11.54
CA ASP A 334 -1.81 2.10 -11.16
C ASP A 334 -0.45 2.40 -11.80
N ALA A 335 0.65 1.92 -11.18
CA ALA A 335 2.02 2.25 -11.57
C ALA A 335 2.37 1.91 -13.03
N TRP A 336 1.70 0.94 -13.66
CA TRP A 336 1.93 0.63 -15.07
C TRP A 336 1.44 1.75 -16.02
N MET A 337 0.46 2.57 -15.56
CA MET A 337 -0.06 3.74 -16.26
C MET A 337 0.67 5.02 -15.86
N MET A 338 0.88 5.21 -14.54
CA MET A 338 1.52 6.38 -13.96
C MET A 338 2.44 5.97 -12.82
N TYR A 339 3.73 6.06 -13.06
CA TYR A 339 4.76 5.70 -12.09
C TYR A 339 5.44 6.95 -11.54
N GLY A 340 5.16 7.28 -10.27
CA GLY A 340 5.65 8.51 -9.64
C GLY A 340 7.15 8.73 -9.78
N GLN A 341 7.97 7.68 -9.74
CA GLN A 341 9.42 7.76 -9.93
C GLN A 341 9.86 8.24 -11.34
N ARG A 342 8.94 8.27 -12.32
CA ARG A 342 9.18 8.88 -13.63
C ARG A 342 9.10 10.40 -13.59
N ILE A 343 8.38 10.94 -12.62
CA ILE A 343 8.25 12.38 -12.41
C ILE A 343 9.46 12.83 -11.60
N GLY A 344 10.25 13.72 -12.19
CA GLY A 344 11.45 14.28 -11.60
C GLY A 344 11.19 15.22 -10.41
N GLU A 345 12.09 16.19 -10.21
CA GLU A 345 11.88 17.26 -9.24
C GLU A 345 10.77 18.19 -9.70
N VAL A 346 9.79 18.49 -8.83
CA VAL A 346 8.57 19.24 -9.15
C VAL A 346 8.71 20.68 -8.72
N TYR A 347 8.32 21.62 -9.59
CA TYR A 347 8.12 23.02 -9.20
C TYR A 347 6.89 23.20 -8.34
N GLY A 348 5.79 22.54 -8.72
CA GLY A 348 4.56 22.60 -7.97
C GLY A 348 3.50 21.71 -8.56
N GLY A 349 2.42 21.55 -7.81
CA GLY A 349 1.30 20.76 -8.27
C GLY A 349 0.19 20.67 -7.24
N GLY A 350 -0.85 19.96 -7.64
CA GLY A 350 -1.99 19.74 -6.79
C GLY A 350 -2.58 18.36 -7.02
N LYS A 351 -3.23 17.85 -6.00
CA LYS A 351 -4.06 16.65 -6.10
C LYS A 351 -5.32 16.80 -5.26
N TYR A 352 -6.37 16.20 -5.77
CA TYR A 352 -7.65 16.05 -5.09
C TYR A 352 -8.05 14.60 -5.10
N PHE A 353 -8.43 14.06 -3.96
CA PHE A 353 -8.86 12.68 -3.88
C PHE A 353 -9.83 12.46 -2.73
N GLY A 354 -10.61 11.42 -2.85
CA GLY A 354 -11.51 10.98 -1.80
C GLY A 354 -12.72 10.26 -2.34
N GLN A 355 -13.65 10.02 -1.44
CA GLN A 355 -14.86 9.29 -1.71
C GLN A 355 -16.08 10.20 -1.60
N ILE A 356 -17.03 10.02 -2.51
CA ILE A 356 -18.33 10.68 -2.50
C ILE A 356 -19.38 9.59 -2.73
N ARG A 357 -20.07 9.18 -1.67
CA ARG A 357 -21.01 8.05 -1.71
C ARG A 357 -20.29 6.80 -2.25
N ASN A 358 -20.81 6.19 -3.34
CA ASN A 358 -20.24 5.01 -3.99
C ASN A 358 -19.24 5.32 -5.11
N HIS A 359 -18.75 6.56 -5.19
CA HIS A 359 -17.70 6.99 -6.12
C HIS A 359 -16.41 7.27 -5.37
N ARG A 360 -15.28 6.88 -5.92
CA ARG A 360 -13.94 7.32 -5.51
C ARG A 360 -13.31 8.07 -6.66
N ILE A 361 -12.73 9.21 -6.37
CA ILE A 361 -12.14 10.10 -7.36
C ILE A 361 -10.75 10.50 -6.89
N GLY A 362 -9.81 10.44 -7.79
CA GLY A 362 -8.48 11.02 -7.61
C GLY A 362 -8.06 11.77 -8.85
N VAL A 363 -7.48 12.94 -8.65
CA VAL A 363 -6.89 13.76 -9.71
C VAL A 363 -5.56 14.29 -9.21
N LEU A 364 -4.55 14.24 -10.04
CA LEU A 364 -3.22 14.78 -9.80
C LEU A 364 -2.80 15.60 -11.01
N THR A 365 -2.18 16.76 -10.77
CA THR A 365 -1.47 17.51 -11.78
C THR A 365 -0.21 18.08 -11.16
N VAL A 366 0.94 17.88 -11.80
CA VAL A 366 2.26 18.39 -11.38
C VAL A 366 3.03 18.93 -12.56
N TYR A 367 3.81 19.98 -12.31
CA TYR A 367 4.73 20.59 -13.26
C TYR A 367 6.15 20.40 -12.74
N ASP A 368 6.98 19.70 -13.48
CA ASP A 368 8.32 19.36 -13.07
C ASP A 368 9.38 20.38 -13.56
N ARG A 369 10.64 20.19 -13.15
CA ARG A 369 11.75 21.07 -13.50
C ARG A 369 12.25 20.91 -14.94
N GLU A 370 11.81 19.87 -15.63
CA GLU A 370 12.06 19.65 -17.05
C GLU A 370 10.98 20.30 -17.92
N GLU A 371 10.12 21.14 -17.29
CA GLU A 371 8.99 21.84 -17.91
C GLU A 371 7.90 20.89 -18.45
N VAL A 372 7.82 19.68 -17.87
CA VAL A 372 6.82 18.67 -18.23
C VAL A 372 5.60 18.80 -17.32
N LEU A 373 4.42 18.80 -17.92
CA LEU A 373 3.15 18.73 -17.21
C LEU A 373 2.64 17.29 -17.21
N HIS A 374 2.49 16.74 -16.01
CA HIS A 374 1.94 15.41 -15.78
C HIS A 374 0.57 15.54 -15.14
N SER A 375 -0.44 14.89 -15.70
CA SER A 375 -1.78 14.86 -15.16
C SER A 375 -2.33 13.44 -15.13
N ALA A 376 -3.01 13.08 -14.05
CA ALA A 376 -3.64 11.79 -13.94
C ALA A 376 -4.97 11.88 -13.21
N ALA A 377 -5.93 11.08 -13.62
CA ALA A 377 -7.21 10.98 -12.96
C ALA A 377 -7.68 9.52 -12.91
N ARG A 378 -8.30 9.16 -11.80
CA ARG A 378 -8.99 7.88 -11.62
C ARG A 378 -10.40 8.15 -11.09
N TRP A 379 -11.38 7.49 -11.68
CA TRP A 379 -12.74 7.45 -11.21
C TRP A 379 -13.18 6.00 -11.05
N TYR A 380 -13.57 5.66 -9.84
CA TYR A 380 -14.07 4.36 -9.47
C TYR A 380 -15.52 4.49 -8.99
N TRP A 381 -16.39 3.61 -9.44
CA TRP A 381 -17.80 3.58 -9.10
C TRP A 381 -18.25 2.15 -8.79
N GLN A 382 -18.94 1.99 -7.67
CA GLN A 382 -19.52 0.73 -7.23
C GLN A 382 -21.04 0.89 -7.05
N PRO A 383 -21.85 0.72 -8.13
CA PRO A 383 -23.28 0.94 -8.07
C PRO A 383 -23.98 -0.02 -7.11
N VAL A 384 -23.54 -1.26 -7.06
CA VAL A 384 -24.01 -2.30 -6.15
C VAL A 384 -22.83 -3.10 -5.62
N PRO A 385 -22.95 -3.76 -4.46
CA PRO A 385 -21.90 -4.64 -3.96
C PRO A 385 -21.45 -5.63 -5.03
N ARG A 386 -20.11 -5.77 -5.18
CA ARG A 386 -19.48 -6.72 -6.12
C ARG A 386 -19.58 -6.39 -7.61
N LEU A 387 -20.05 -5.21 -7.99
CA LEU A 387 -19.94 -4.68 -9.35
C LEU A 387 -19.17 -3.35 -9.30
N GLU A 388 -18.06 -3.29 -9.99
CA GLU A 388 -17.12 -2.17 -9.95
C GLU A 388 -16.81 -1.68 -11.35
N PHE A 389 -16.79 -0.36 -11.52
CA PHE A 389 -16.35 0.33 -12.73
C PHE A 389 -15.18 1.23 -12.35
N GLU A 390 -14.17 1.23 -13.18
CA GLU A 390 -13.00 2.08 -12.99
C GLU A 390 -12.57 2.68 -14.32
N ASN A 391 -12.26 3.97 -14.30
CA ASN A 391 -11.74 4.69 -15.46
C ASN A 391 -10.51 5.47 -15.04
N ASN A 392 -9.47 5.37 -15.83
CA ASN A 392 -8.19 6.01 -15.62
C ASN A 392 -7.81 6.84 -16.84
N VAL A 393 -7.28 8.03 -16.59
CA VAL A 393 -6.73 8.91 -17.63
C VAL A 393 -5.35 9.35 -17.14
N VAL A 394 -4.35 9.25 -18.00
CA VAL A 394 -3.03 9.84 -17.79
C VAL A 394 -2.69 10.68 -19.00
N TRP A 395 -2.27 11.90 -18.76
CA TRP A 395 -1.85 12.82 -19.80
C TRP A 395 -0.54 13.47 -19.42
N ARG A 396 0.39 13.48 -20.38
CA ARG A 396 1.69 14.13 -20.28
C ARG A 396 1.84 15.11 -21.43
N HIS A 397 2.31 16.31 -21.11
CA HIS A 397 2.71 17.32 -22.08
C HIS A 397 4.13 17.81 -21.78
N ALA A 398 5.01 17.75 -22.77
CA ALA A 398 6.41 18.09 -22.64
C ALA A 398 6.84 19.08 -23.72
N PRO A 399 7.85 19.93 -23.47
CA PRO A 399 8.49 20.71 -24.53
C PRO A 399 9.04 19.82 -25.66
N PRO A 400 9.14 20.33 -26.88
CA PRO A 400 9.75 19.63 -28.00
C PRO A 400 11.15 19.07 -27.64
N ASN A 401 11.43 17.85 -28.08
CA ASN A 401 12.70 17.16 -27.84
C ASN A 401 13.03 16.84 -26.37
N THR A 402 12.05 16.87 -25.45
CA THR A 402 12.27 16.45 -24.08
C THR A 402 12.64 14.95 -24.05
N PRO A 403 13.77 14.56 -23.43
CA PRO A 403 14.17 13.18 -23.34
C PRO A 403 13.14 12.32 -22.59
N VAL A 404 12.85 11.16 -23.13
CA VAL A 404 12.11 10.09 -22.42
C VAL A 404 13.11 8.97 -22.11
N ARG A 405 12.68 7.93 -21.46
CA ARG A 405 13.52 6.75 -21.19
C ARG A 405 13.93 6.03 -22.49
N SER A 406 15.01 5.28 -22.43
CA SER A 406 15.49 4.47 -23.57
C SER A 406 14.38 3.54 -24.10
N GLY A 407 14.20 3.50 -25.40
CA GLY A 407 13.20 2.67 -26.09
C GLY A 407 11.79 3.24 -26.12
N VAL A 408 11.52 4.37 -25.48
CA VAL A 408 10.24 5.10 -25.60
C VAL A 408 10.44 6.22 -26.63
N PRO A 409 9.57 6.32 -27.65
CA PRO A 409 9.64 7.42 -28.62
C PRO A 409 9.55 8.79 -27.93
N MET A 410 10.22 9.80 -28.47
CA MET A 410 10.02 11.17 -28.04
C MET A 410 8.65 11.65 -28.49
N VAL A 411 7.82 12.06 -27.52
CA VAL A 411 6.47 12.56 -27.74
C VAL A 411 6.26 13.83 -26.93
N GLU A 412 5.61 14.82 -27.52
CA GLU A 412 5.25 16.05 -26.82
C GLU A 412 3.98 15.82 -26.01
N ASP A 413 2.96 15.23 -26.62
CA ASP A 413 1.70 14.87 -25.98
C ASP A 413 1.48 13.36 -25.95
N ASN A 414 1.12 12.84 -24.80
CA ASN A 414 0.72 11.44 -24.63
C ASN A 414 -0.54 11.36 -23.75
N LEU A 415 -1.61 10.80 -24.30
CA LEU A 415 -2.86 10.53 -23.60
C LEU A 415 -3.08 9.03 -23.50
N LEU A 416 -3.26 8.53 -22.31
CA LEU A 416 -3.62 7.15 -22.01
C LEU A 416 -4.99 7.12 -21.31
N PHE A 417 -5.91 6.35 -21.84
CA PHE A 417 -7.21 6.08 -21.23
C PHE A 417 -7.39 4.57 -21.01
N VAL A 418 -7.85 4.18 -19.82
CA VAL A 418 -8.12 2.77 -19.48
C VAL A 418 -9.41 2.67 -18.70
N SER A 419 -10.32 1.80 -19.14
CA SER A 419 -11.57 1.47 -18.48
C SER A 419 -11.60 0.01 -18.05
N LEU A 420 -12.13 -0.24 -16.87
CA LEU A 420 -12.20 -1.55 -16.23
C LEU A 420 -13.61 -1.80 -15.68
N VAL A 421 -14.14 -2.99 -15.91
CA VAL A 421 -15.34 -3.51 -15.24
C VAL A 421 -14.97 -4.79 -14.51
N LYS A 422 -15.36 -4.88 -13.25
CA LYS A 422 -15.15 -6.06 -12.41
C LYS A 422 -16.45 -6.47 -11.75
N LYS A 423 -16.75 -7.76 -11.82
CA LYS A 423 -17.88 -8.38 -11.14
C LYS A 423 -17.41 -9.57 -10.32
N SER A 424 -17.94 -9.73 -9.14
CA SER A 424 -17.69 -10.92 -8.32
C SER A 424 -18.98 -11.49 -7.76
N ARG A 425 -18.98 -12.79 -7.43
CA ARG A 425 -20.09 -13.45 -6.71
C ARG A 425 -19.55 -14.60 -5.86
N MET A 426 -20.29 -14.93 -4.81
CA MET A 426 -20.03 -16.13 -4.02
C MET A 426 -20.77 -17.32 -4.60
N ILE A 427 -20.11 -18.47 -4.69
CA ILE A 427 -20.66 -19.76 -5.10
C ILE A 427 -20.27 -20.77 -4.03
N GLY A 428 -21.09 -20.94 -3.00
CA GLY A 428 -20.75 -21.76 -1.84
C GLY A 428 -19.51 -21.21 -1.12
N SER A 429 -18.45 -22.00 -1.00
CA SER A 429 -17.17 -21.64 -0.43
C SER A 429 -16.16 -21.06 -1.44
N LEU A 430 -16.61 -20.75 -2.66
CA LEU A 430 -15.77 -20.19 -3.71
C LEU A 430 -16.20 -18.76 -4.02
N THR A 431 -15.25 -17.92 -4.41
CA THR A 431 -15.52 -16.60 -4.98
C THR A 431 -15.15 -16.62 -6.46
N GLU A 432 -16.11 -16.26 -7.29
CA GLU A 432 -15.92 -16.06 -8.72
C GLU A 432 -15.67 -14.57 -9.00
N TYR A 433 -14.68 -14.29 -9.83
CA TYR A 433 -14.35 -12.95 -10.32
C TYR A 433 -14.33 -12.95 -11.84
N MET A 434 -14.88 -11.89 -12.41
CA MET A 434 -14.78 -11.57 -13.85
C MET A 434 -14.26 -10.14 -13.97
N ARG A 435 -13.28 -9.92 -14.82
CA ARG A 435 -12.71 -8.61 -15.10
C ARG A 435 -12.56 -8.42 -16.59
N LEU A 436 -12.98 -7.26 -17.10
CA LEU A 436 -12.74 -6.81 -18.45
C LEU A 436 -12.13 -5.43 -18.41
N GLN A 437 -11.00 -5.25 -19.09
CA GLN A 437 -10.30 -3.98 -19.20
C GLN A 437 -10.10 -3.65 -20.68
N THR A 438 -10.35 -2.40 -21.03
CA THR A 438 -10.06 -1.84 -22.35
C THR A 438 -9.28 -0.54 -22.17
N GLY A 439 -8.44 -0.20 -23.14
CA GLY A 439 -7.71 1.04 -23.10
C GLY A 439 -7.23 1.45 -24.47
N PHE A 440 -6.93 2.75 -24.61
CA PHE A 440 -6.23 3.24 -25.78
C PHE A 440 -5.19 4.29 -25.35
N ALA A 441 -4.15 4.41 -26.16
CA ALA A 441 -3.15 5.46 -26.04
C ALA A 441 -3.10 6.25 -27.34
N GLN A 442 -2.96 7.55 -27.23
CA GLN A 442 -2.74 8.46 -28.34
C GLN A 442 -1.50 9.30 -28.05
N SER A 443 -0.62 9.41 -29.02
CA SER A 443 0.59 10.23 -28.92
C SER A 443 0.73 11.06 -30.19
N ASP A 444 1.29 12.25 -30.04
CA ASP A 444 1.81 13.00 -31.19
C ASP A 444 3.20 12.48 -31.57
N GLY A 445 3.60 12.67 -32.84
CA GLY A 445 4.88 12.22 -33.37
C GLY A 445 4.81 10.89 -34.10
N ASP A 446 5.95 10.16 -34.15
CA ASP A 446 6.12 8.92 -34.91
C ASP A 446 5.52 7.67 -34.24
N SER A 447 4.89 7.81 -33.08
CA SER A 447 4.27 6.70 -32.36
C SER A 447 2.83 6.46 -32.84
N ALA A 448 2.53 5.22 -33.21
CA ALA A 448 1.17 4.84 -33.57
C ALA A 448 0.26 4.83 -32.36
N ASP A 449 -1.04 5.13 -32.57
CA ASP A 449 -2.07 4.93 -31.57
C ASP A 449 -2.17 3.45 -31.16
N GLY A 450 -2.41 3.19 -29.90
CA GLY A 450 -2.43 1.85 -29.36
C GLY A 450 -3.75 1.47 -28.69
N PHE A 451 -4.05 0.20 -28.71
CA PHE A 451 -5.24 -0.37 -28.06
C PHE A 451 -4.85 -1.52 -27.12
N ASN A 452 -5.52 -1.60 -25.98
CA ASN A 452 -5.41 -2.67 -25.00
C ASN A 452 -6.78 -3.33 -24.75
N LEU A 453 -6.80 -4.66 -24.71
CA LEU A 453 -7.93 -5.45 -24.26
C LEU A 453 -7.42 -6.56 -23.34
N GLU A 454 -7.96 -6.64 -22.13
CA GLU A 454 -7.60 -7.67 -21.16
C GLU A 454 -8.88 -8.21 -20.51
N GLY A 455 -8.97 -9.54 -20.43
CA GLY A 455 -10.01 -10.23 -19.70
C GLY A 455 -9.41 -11.23 -18.74
N ASP A 456 -9.96 -11.33 -17.53
CA ASP A 456 -9.65 -12.42 -16.63
C ASP A 456 -10.89 -13.00 -15.97
N TYR A 457 -10.83 -14.31 -15.74
CA TYR A 457 -11.82 -15.09 -15.02
C TYR A 457 -11.13 -15.88 -13.93
N GLN A 458 -11.63 -15.78 -12.70
CA GLN A 458 -11.01 -16.41 -11.53
C GLN A 458 -12.08 -17.11 -10.69
N ILE A 459 -11.75 -18.29 -10.19
CA ILE A 459 -12.46 -18.99 -9.13
C ILE A 459 -11.45 -19.23 -8.01
N ILE A 460 -11.70 -18.66 -6.83
CA ILE A 460 -10.77 -18.69 -5.69
C ILE A 460 -11.50 -19.22 -4.46
N PRO A 461 -10.95 -20.18 -3.71
CA PRO A 461 -11.56 -20.65 -2.47
C PRO A 461 -11.52 -19.56 -1.39
N THR A 462 -12.52 -19.56 -0.52
CA THR A 462 -12.58 -18.61 0.61
C THR A 462 -11.72 -19.03 1.78
N ALA A 463 -11.43 -20.33 1.92
CA ALA A 463 -10.56 -20.88 2.98
C ALA A 463 -9.72 -22.05 2.48
N SER A 464 -10.37 -23.06 1.89
CA SER A 464 -9.68 -24.26 1.35
C SER A 464 -10.39 -24.72 0.11
N GLY A 465 -9.64 -25.16 -0.89
CA GLY A 465 -10.23 -25.69 -2.12
C GLY A 465 -9.39 -25.40 -3.36
N PRO A 466 -9.93 -25.78 -4.51
CA PRO A 466 -9.29 -25.53 -5.80
C PRO A 466 -9.40 -24.06 -6.21
N SER A 467 -8.41 -23.59 -6.95
CA SER A 467 -8.42 -22.30 -7.63
C SER A 467 -8.19 -22.46 -9.13
N LEU A 468 -8.82 -21.60 -9.91
CA LEU A 468 -8.62 -21.47 -11.34
C LEU A 468 -8.49 -19.98 -11.68
N VAL A 469 -7.44 -19.62 -12.41
CA VAL A 469 -7.31 -18.28 -13.00
C VAL A 469 -7.02 -18.41 -14.48
N VAL A 470 -7.84 -17.75 -15.31
CA VAL A 470 -7.65 -17.68 -16.77
C VAL A 470 -7.55 -16.22 -17.15
N LYS A 471 -6.50 -15.85 -17.88
CA LYS A 471 -6.28 -14.49 -18.38
C LYS A 471 -5.97 -14.50 -19.86
N ALA A 472 -6.48 -13.47 -20.54
CA ALA A 472 -6.11 -13.17 -21.93
C ALA A 472 -5.93 -11.67 -22.08
N ARG A 473 -4.88 -11.26 -22.79
CA ARG A 473 -4.55 -9.85 -23.02
C ARG A 473 -4.09 -9.64 -24.45
N HIS A 474 -4.52 -8.52 -25.03
CA HIS A 474 -3.94 -7.93 -26.22
C HIS A 474 -3.38 -6.55 -25.88
N LEU A 475 -2.10 -6.32 -26.08
CA LEU A 475 -1.43 -5.06 -25.87
C LEU A 475 -0.80 -4.62 -27.20
N GLY A 476 -1.43 -3.64 -27.85
CA GLY A 476 -0.99 -3.13 -29.15
C GLY A 476 0.32 -2.36 -29.09
N ASN A 477 0.97 -2.19 -30.23
CA ASN A 477 2.29 -1.58 -30.35
C ASN A 477 2.32 -0.11 -29.90
N GLY A 478 1.27 0.67 -30.19
CA GLY A 478 1.17 2.08 -29.81
C GLY A 478 0.68 2.31 -28.37
N MET A 479 0.45 1.27 -27.58
CA MET A 479 -0.04 1.39 -26.19
C MET A 479 1.12 1.78 -25.27
N THR A 480 1.60 3.02 -25.37
CA THR A 480 2.79 3.52 -24.69
C THR A 480 2.42 4.40 -23.50
N PRO A 481 2.43 3.89 -22.27
CA PRO A 481 2.29 4.72 -21.07
C PRO A 481 3.64 5.40 -20.76
N VAL A 482 3.85 6.61 -21.30
CA VAL A 482 5.13 7.32 -21.17
C VAL A 482 5.51 7.56 -19.69
N ASP A 483 4.55 7.92 -18.86
CA ASP A 483 4.73 8.07 -17.42
C ASP A 483 4.60 6.75 -16.64
N GLY A 484 4.32 5.65 -17.32
CA GLY A 484 4.07 4.36 -16.71
C GLY A 484 5.32 3.49 -16.55
N LEU A 485 5.20 2.42 -15.78
CA LEU A 485 6.27 1.46 -15.50
C LEU A 485 6.46 0.43 -16.63
N LEU A 486 5.48 0.27 -17.51
CA LEU A 486 5.54 -0.74 -18.57
C LEU A 486 6.79 -0.54 -19.45
N ASP A 487 7.58 -1.60 -19.60
CA ASP A 487 8.79 -1.56 -20.40
C ASP A 487 8.46 -1.60 -21.90
N PRO A 488 9.14 -0.83 -22.77
CA PRO A 488 8.93 -0.88 -24.22
C PRO A 488 9.02 -2.28 -24.84
N ILE A 489 9.82 -3.17 -24.26
CA ILE A 489 9.91 -4.56 -24.71
C ILE A 489 8.61 -5.35 -24.49
N ASP A 490 7.75 -4.87 -23.62
CA ASP A 490 6.47 -5.51 -23.28
C ASP A 490 5.29 -5.02 -24.13
N PHE A 491 5.53 -4.17 -25.13
CA PHE A 491 4.50 -3.78 -26.11
C PHE A 491 4.33 -4.81 -27.22
N ASP A 492 3.23 -4.70 -27.98
CA ASP A 492 2.92 -5.58 -29.11
C ASP A 492 2.81 -7.05 -28.72
N GLN A 493 1.95 -7.36 -27.73
CA GLN A 493 1.80 -8.70 -27.22
C GLN A 493 0.34 -9.19 -27.21
N ARG A 494 0.19 -10.49 -27.45
CA ARG A 494 -1.04 -11.26 -27.21
C ARG A 494 -0.71 -12.36 -26.22
N ASP A 495 -1.28 -12.27 -25.05
CA ASP A 495 -1.00 -13.13 -23.91
C ASP A 495 -2.19 -14.05 -23.61
N ALA A 496 -1.90 -15.26 -23.20
CA ALA A 496 -2.87 -16.14 -22.56
C ALA A 496 -2.20 -16.89 -21.41
N SER A 497 -2.88 -16.99 -20.29
CA SER A 497 -2.39 -17.78 -19.15
C SER A 497 -3.51 -18.54 -18.45
N ILE A 498 -3.16 -19.70 -17.92
CA ILE A 498 -4.00 -20.53 -17.07
C ILE A 498 -3.19 -20.91 -15.84
N GLU A 499 -3.81 -20.74 -14.67
CA GLU A 499 -3.30 -21.18 -13.38
C GLU A 499 -4.33 -22.11 -12.74
N LEU A 500 -3.86 -23.23 -12.24
CA LEU A 500 -4.61 -24.19 -11.44
C LEU A 500 -3.91 -24.36 -10.12
N GLY A 501 -4.66 -24.22 -9.04
CA GLY A 501 -4.10 -24.34 -7.70
C GLY A 501 -5.03 -25.08 -6.75
N TYR A 502 -4.48 -25.40 -5.59
CA TYR A 502 -5.22 -25.91 -4.44
C TYR A 502 -4.63 -25.33 -3.18
N GLU A 503 -5.48 -24.74 -2.35
CA GLU A 503 -5.11 -24.17 -1.06
C GLU A 503 -5.83 -24.94 0.05
N ARG A 504 -5.13 -25.10 1.17
CA ARG A 504 -5.69 -25.71 2.38
C ARG A 504 -5.24 -24.98 3.62
N THR A 505 -6.21 -24.62 4.43
CA THR A 505 -6.05 -24.05 5.76
C THR A 505 -6.41 -25.10 6.82
N ALA A 506 -5.62 -25.24 7.88
CA ALA A 506 -5.80 -26.25 8.94
C ALA A 506 -5.59 -25.66 10.34
N ASP A 507 -6.59 -25.80 11.23
CA ASP A 507 -6.56 -25.22 12.58
C ASP A 507 -5.62 -25.95 13.56
N ARG A 508 -5.57 -27.27 13.52
CA ARG A 508 -4.97 -28.07 14.60
C ARG A 508 -3.68 -28.81 14.25
N GLN A 509 -3.23 -28.67 13.01
CA GLN A 509 -2.01 -29.35 12.55
C GLN A 509 -0.78 -28.46 12.78
N TRP A 510 0.42 -29.04 12.74
CA TRP A 510 1.67 -28.30 12.87
C TRP A 510 1.86 -27.28 11.72
N PHE A 511 1.27 -27.52 10.53
CA PHE A 511 1.15 -26.53 9.46
C PHE A 511 -0.21 -25.84 9.54
N ARG A 512 -0.22 -24.55 9.24
CA ARG A 512 -1.41 -23.69 9.26
C ARG A 512 -2.06 -23.60 7.88
N GLU A 513 -1.25 -23.40 6.88
CA GLU A 513 -1.68 -23.21 5.49
C GLU A 513 -0.68 -23.89 4.57
N TRP A 514 -1.16 -24.43 3.46
CA TRP A 514 -0.33 -24.82 2.35
C TRP A 514 -1.06 -24.60 1.03
N ASN A 515 -0.28 -24.31 0.00
CA ASN A 515 -0.76 -24.10 -1.36
C ASN A 515 0.16 -24.86 -2.32
N VAL A 516 -0.43 -25.33 -3.41
CA VAL A 516 0.29 -25.80 -4.59
C VAL A 516 -0.41 -25.25 -5.82
N ALA A 517 0.35 -24.67 -6.76
CA ALA A 517 -0.20 -24.14 -7.99
C ALA A 517 0.72 -24.43 -9.18
N GLY A 518 0.11 -24.56 -10.35
CA GLY A 518 0.81 -24.66 -11.61
C GLY A 518 0.25 -23.68 -12.63
N PHE A 519 1.11 -22.99 -13.36
CA PHE A 519 0.67 -22.12 -14.44
C PHE A 519 1.39 -22.31 -15.75
N VAL A 520 0.65 -22.03 -16.80
CA VAL A 520 1.14 -21.92 -18.17
C VAL A 520 0.83 -20.51 -18.66
N HIS A 521 1.85 -19.84 -19.19
CA HIS A 521 1.71 -18.54 -19.80
C HIS A 521 2.36 -18.57 -21.18
N ARG A 522 1.66 -18.08 -22.19
CA ARG A 522 2.17 -17.89 -23.55
C ARG A 522 1.88 -16.49 -24.05
N SER A 523 2.89 -15.85 -24.59
CA SER A 523 2.82 -14.54 -25.23
C SER A 523 3.46 -14.57 -26.62
N VAL A 524 2.78 -13.98 -27.58
CA VAL A 524 3.25 -13.84 -28.96
C VAL A 524 3.14 -12.39 -29.40
N ARG A 525 4.02 -11.94 -30.27
CA ARG A 525 3.93 -10.62 -30.90
C ARG A 525 2.88 -10.62 -32.02
N SER A 526 2.49 -9.43 -32.51
CA SER A 526 1.53 -9.29 -33.62
C SER A 526 2.00 -10.01 -34.89
N ASN A 527 3.30 -10.09 -35.13
CA ASN A 527 3.90 -10.84 -36.25
C ASN A 527 3.90 -12.37 -36.06
N GLY A 528 3.32 -12.89 -34.96
CA GLY A 528 3.25 -14.32 -34.65
C GLY A 528 4.50 -14.91 -33.98
N ASN A 529 5.57 -14.14 -33.82
CA ASN A 529 6.79 -14.62 -33.16
C ASN A 529 6.55 -14.82 -31.65
N LEU A 530 7.11 -15.92 -31.13
CA LEU A 530 7.10 -16.19 -29.71
C LEU A 530 7.86 -15.08 -28.95
N TYR A 531 7.19 -14.43 -28.00
CA TYR A 531 7.80 -13.51 -27.07
C TYR A 531 8.16 -14.20 -25.76
N LEU A 532 7.21 -14.96 -25.20
CA LEU A 532 7.39 -15.66 -23.93
C LEU A 532 6.55 -16.94 -23.90
N GLN A 533 7.13 -18.03 -23.43
CA GLN A 533 6.41 -19.21 -22.99
C GLN A 533 6.96 -19.65 -21.65
N ARG A 534 6.09 -19.76 -20.62
CA ARG A 534 6.47 -20.06 -19.25
C ARG A 534 5.60 -21.16 -18.66
N TYR A 535 6.27 -22.06 -17.96
CA TYR A 535 5.64 -23.07 -17.12
C TYR A 535 6.19 -22.89 -15.71
N THR A 536 5.32 -22.83 -14.73
CA THR A 536 5.73 -22.69 -13.33
C THR A 536 4.93 -23.67 -12.48
N VAL A 537 5.61 -24.31 -11.54
CA VAL A 537 4.99 -25.04 -10.44
C VAL A 537 5.53 -24.44 -9.16
N GLU A 538 4.64 -24.07 -8.27
CA GLU A 538 5.01 -23.51 -6.98
C GLU A 538 4.24 -24.15 -5.85
N SER A 539 4.84 -24.13 -4.67
CA SER A 539 4.20 -24.52 -3.42
C SER A 539 4.71 -23.64 -2.29
N TRP A 540 3.83 -23.33 -1.36
CA TRP A 540 4.24 -22.73 -0.11
C TRP A 540 3.50 -23.35 1.06
N THR A 541 4.14 -23.35 2.21
CA THR A 541 3.62 -23.91 3.45
C THR A 541 3.96 -22.97 4.60
N LYS A 542 2.98 -22.68 5.44
CA LYS A 542 3.12 -21.90 6.65
C LYS A 542 2.89 -22.81 7.86
N ALA A 543 3.92 -22.95 8.68
CA ALA A 543 3.83 -23.69 9.93
C ALA A 543 3.40 -22.77 11.08
N ARG A 544 2.89 -23.37 12.16
CA ARG A 544 2.71 -22.66 13.43
C ARG A 544 4.07 -22.22 13.97
N GLY A 545 4.14 -21.02 14.56
CA GLY A 545 5.40 -20.44 15.03
C GLY A 545 6.13 -19.59 13.99
N GLY A 546 5.44 -19.24 12.88
CA GLY A 546 5.96 -18.27 11.91
C GLY A 546 7.03 -18.80 10.98
N THR A 547 7.14 -20.13 10.81
CA THR A 547 8.01 -20.73 9.80
C THR A 547 7.26 -20.83 8.47
N GLU A 548 7.87 -20.37 7.39
CA GLU A 548 7.33 -20.46 6.03
C GLU A 548 8.35 -21.15 5.11
N LEU A 549 7.86 -22.05 4.27
CA LEU A 549 8.65 -22.72 3.25
C LEU A 549 8.00 -22.49 1.90
N SER A 550 8.76 -22.00 0.93
CA SER A 550 8.32 -21.80 -0.45
C SER A 550 9.28 -22.49 -1.42
N THR A 551 8.72 -23.04 -2.48
CA THR A 551 9.47 -23.67 -3.57
C THR A 551 8.80 -23.33 -4.90
N GLU A 552 9.60 -22.88 -5.86
CA GLU A 552 9.17 -22.64 -7.23
C GLU A 552 10.09 -23.37 -8.20
N PHE A 553 9.52 -24.06 -9.17
CA PHE A 553 10.24 -24.54 -10.36
C PHE A 553 9.66 -23.83 -11.58
N ARG A 554 10.51 -23.20 -12.38
CA ARG A 554 10.15 -22.43 -13.55
C ARG A 554 10.95 -22.85 -14.77
N VAL A 555 10.26 -23.06 -15.88
CA VAL A 555 10.85 -23.17 -17.21
C VAL A 555 10.31 -22.03 -18.05
N GLU A 556 11.19 -21.24 -18.64
CA GLU A 556 10.82 -20.09 -19.45
C GLU A 556 11.59 -20.11 -20.78
N GLN A 557 10.86 -19.95 -21.87
CA GLN A 557 11.43 -19.68 -23.17
C GLN A 557 11.13 -18.24 -23.56
N ARG A 558 12.18 -17.44 -23.65
CA ARG A 558 12.16 -16.05 -24.11
C ARG A 558 13.27 -15.91 -25.15
N PRO A 559 12.97 -16.03 -26.45
CA PRO A 559 14.00 -16.04 -27.47
C PRO A 559 14.99 -14.88 -27.36
N PRO A 560 16.30 -15.12 -27.49
CA PRO A 560 16.91 -16.39 -27.89
C PRO A 560 17.16 -17.39 -26.74
N TYR A 561 16.75 -17.07 -25.50
CA TYR A 561 17.08 -17.86 -24.31
C TYR A 561 15.98 -18.90 -23.99
N ARG A 562 16.44 -19.99 -23.39
CA ARG A 562 15.58 -20.98 -22.73
C ARG A 562 16.13 -21.20 -21.32
N ASP A 563 15.37 -20.73 -20.36
CA ASP A 563 15.77 -20.68 -18.97
C ASP A 563 15.04 -21.75 -18.15
N TRP A 564 15.67 -22.19 -17.07
CA TRP A 564 15.01 -22.96 -16.03
C TRP A 564 15.61 -22.57 -14.68
N THR A 565 14.77 -22.43 -13.66
CA THR A 565 15.23 -22.06 -12.32
C THR A 565 14.44 -22.78 -11.25
N PHE A 566 15.12 -23.10 -10.16
CA PHE A 566 14.52 -23.44 -8.87
C PHE A 566 14.70 -22.27 -7.92
N LEU A 567 13.66 -21.97 -7.13
CA LEU A 567 13.71 -21.06 -6.01
C LEU A 567 13.28 -21.84 -4.78
N HIS A 568 14.06 -21.78 -3.71
CA HIS A 568 13.73 -22.27 -2.39
C HIS A 568 13.84 -21.13 -1.39
N GLU A 569 12.83 -20.97 -0.55
CA GLU A 569 12.79 -19.93 0.48
C GLU A 569 12.39 -20.58 1.80
N LEU A 570 13.14 -20.29 2.84
CA LEU A 570 12.82 -20.67 4.23
C LEU A 570 12.80 -19.39 5.06
N GLY A 571 11.63 -19.09 5.61
CA GLY A 571 11.41 -17.99 6.52
C GLY A 571 11.20 -18.50 7.95
N TRP A 572 11.66 -17.74 8.91
CA TRP A 572 11.39 -17.96 10.34
C TRP A 572 10.93 -16.68 11.00
N ASN A 573 10.14 -16.80 12.05
CA ASN A 573 9.52 -15.65 12.74
C ASN A 573 8.75 -14.72 11.80
N GLN A 574 8.10 -15.23 10.75
CA GLN A 574 7.41 -14.42 9.75
C GLN A 574 6.18 -13.69 10.32
N ASP A 575 5.72 -14.09 11.49
CA ASP A 575 4.69 -13.43 12.29
C ASP A 575 5.24 -12.26 13.15
N GLN A 576 6.55 -12.00 13.13
CA GLN A 576 7.22 -10.96 13.90
C GLN A 576 7.73 -9.83 13.00
N THR A 577 7.37 -8.59 13.30
CA THR A 577 7.74 -7.45 12.46
C THR A 577 9.25 -7.19 12.45
N TYR A 578 9.87 -7.29 13.62
CA TYR A 578 11.27 -6.86 13.82
C TYR A 578 12.27 -8.02 13.92
N GLN A 579 11.82 -9.25 14.11
CA GLN A 579 12.71 -10.41 14.33
C GLN A 579 12.58 -11.47 13.23
N LYS A 580 11.83 -11.17 12.18
CA LYS A 580 11.70 -12.08 11.04
C LYS A 580 13.03 -12.25 10.33
N GLY A 581 13.27 -13.46 9.87
CA GLY A 581 14.42 -13.76 9.04
C GLY A 581 14.05 -14.73 7.93
N GLY A 582 14.97 -14.95 7.02
CA GLY A 582 14.79 -15.91 5.94
C GLY A 582 16.05 -16.08 5.13
N ILE A 583 16.15 -17.22 4.50
CA ILE A 583 17.14 -17.53 3.49
C ILE A 583 16.43 -17.96 2.22
N SER A 584 16.87 -17.45 1.09
CA SER A 584 16.41 -17.91 -0.23
C SER A 584 17.58 -18.24 -1.14
N ALA A 585 17.39 -19.25 -1.99
CA ALA A 585 18.32 -19.63 -3.02
C ALA A 585 17.59 -19.83 -4.34
N ARG A 586 17.95 -19.05 -5.37
CA ARG A 586 17.51 -19.26 -6.76
C ARG A 586 18.69 -19.76 -7.55
N TRP A 587 18.54 -20.89 -8.21
CA TRP A 587 19.61 -21.48 -9.01
C TRP A 587 19.06 -22.13 -10.27
N GLY A 588 19.92 -22.32 -11.25
CA GLY A 588 19.56 -22.94 -12.52
C GLY A 588 20.26 -22.29 -13.70
N TRP A 589 19.58 -22.21 -14.83
CA TRP A 589 20.08 -21.63 -16.08
C TRP A 589 19.25 -20.41 -16.45
N LEU A 590 19.89 -19.23 -16.56
CA LEU A 590 19.20 -17.97 -16.77
C LEU A 590 19.97 -17.09 -17.77
N GLN A 591 19.30 -16.64 -18.83
CA GLN A 591 19.92 -15.89 -19.94
C GLN A 591 21.15 -16.58 -20.54
N GLY A 592 21.10 -17.89 -20.68
CA GLY A 592 22.19 -18.64 -21.27
C GLY A 592 23.42 -18.78 -20.37
N ALA A 593 23.32 -18.62 -19.07
CA ALA A 593 24.40 -18.78 -18.10
C ALA A 593 23.94 -19.60 -16.89
N ASP A 594 24.84 -20.32 -16.26
CA ASP A 594 24.59 -20.86 -14.92
C ASP A 594 24.35 -19.72 -13.94
N TYR A 595 23.30 -19.86 -13.12
CA TYR A 595 22.84 -18.82 -12.24
C TYR A 595 22.67 -19.32 -10.81
N LEU A 596 23.20 -18.56 -9.87
CA LEU A 596 22.96 -18.74 -8.44
C LEU A 596 22.76 -17.38 -7.79
N LEU A 597 21.66 -17.23 -7.04
CA LEU A 597 21.42 -16.10 -6.15
C LEU A 597 21.07 -16.64 -4.77
N VAL A 598 21.82 -16.24 -3.76
CA VAL A 598 21.51 -16.53 -2.36
C VAL A 598 21.21 -15.21 -1.67
N THR A 599 20.12 -15.18 -0.91
CA THR A 599 19.73 -14.03 -0.09
C THR A 599 19.54 -14.48 1.35
N LEU A 600 20.10 -13.76 2.29
CA LEU A 600 19.85 -13.89 3.72
C LEU A 600 19.30 -12.57 4.24
N ASP A 601 18.12 -12.61 4.84
CA ASP A 601 17.49 -11.51 5.54
C ASP A 601 17.38 -11.82 7.02
N GLN A 602 17.74 -10.89 7.90
CA GLN A 602 17.57 -11.04 9.34
C GLN A 602 17.22 -9.72 10.00
N GLY A 603 16.11 -9.72 10.73
CA GLY A 603 15.73 -8.65 11.65
C GLY A 603 16.13 -8.98 13.09
N ILE A 604 16.44 -7.96 13.85
CA ILE A 604 16.81 -8.05 15.26
C ILE A 604 16.07 -6.94 16.01
N HIS A 605 15.43 -7.31 17.12
CA HIS A 605 14.90 -6.36 18.10
C HIS A 605 15.53 -6.63 19.45
N SER A 606 16.13 -5.61 20.06
CA SER A 606 16.90 -5.77 21.28
C SER A 606 16.69 -4.58 22.21
N TRP A 607 16.75 -4.86 23.53
CA TRP A 607 16.59 -3.87 24.60
C TRP A 607 15.35 -2.98 24.47
N ASP A 608 14.29 -3.48 23.88
CA ASP A 608 13.04 -2.75 23.61
C ASP A 608 13.18 -1.41 22.85
N ARG A 609 14.37 -1.05 22.37
CA ARG A 609 14.68 0.25 21.76
C ARG A 609 15.48 0.16 20.47
N VAL A 610 16.14 -0.95 20.24
CA VAL A 610 16.98 -1.15 19.06
C VAL A 610 16.26 -2.08 18.08
N THR A 611 16.01 -1.60 16.89
CA THR A 611 15.64 -2.43 15.75
C THR A 611 16.73 -2.38 14.70
N ALA A 612 17.14 -3.54 14.22
CA ALA A 612 18.13 -3.63 13.16
C ALA A 612 17.67 -4.67 12.12
N SER A 613 18.09 -4.49 10.90
CA SER A 613 17.93 -5.51 9.86
C SER A 613 19.17 -5.58 8.99
N ALA A 614 19.47 -6.78 8.50
CA ALA A 614 20.53 -6.99 7.54
C ALA A 614 19.99 -7.84 6.40
N ARG A 615 20.31 -7.43 5.17
CA ARG A 615 20.15 -8.23 3.94
C ARG A 615 21.52 -8.47 3.36
N LEU A 616 21.85 -9.71 3.12
CA LEU A 616 23.05 -10.15 2.43
C LEU A 616 22.63 -10.85 1.14
N GLN A 617 23.18 -10.45 0.02
CA GLN A 617 22.94 -11.10 -1.26
C GLN A 617 24.25 -11.46 -1.93
N PHE A 618 24.30 -12.67 -2.46
CA PHE A 618 25.38 -13.15 -3.35
C PHE A 618 24.75 -13.65 -4.63
N ARG A 619 25.23 -13.13 -5.78
CA ARG A 619 24.84 -13.60 -7.11
C ARG A 619 26.06 -14.04 -7.89
N ARG A 620 25.99 -15.24 -8.46
CA ARG A 620 26.98 -15.78 -9.40
C ARG A 620 26.33 -16.08 -10.74
N ARG A 621 27.01 -15.70 -11.81
CA ARG A 621 26.67 -16.08 -13.18
C ARG A 621 27.93 -16.62 -13.84
N ASP A 622 27.84 -17.85 -14.37
CA ASP A 622 28.93 -18.46 -15.13
C ASP A 622 28.49 -18.58 -16.59
N PHE A 623 29.20 -17.88 -17.45
CA PHE A 623 28.83 -17.73 -18.84
C PHE A 623 29.63 -18.69 -19.73
N PRO A 624 28.98 -19.50 -20.60
CA PRO A 624 29.68 -20.34 -21.56
C PRO A 624 30.54 -19.53 -22.53
N ALA A 625 31.52 -20.19 -23.15
CA ALA A 625 32.35 -19.56 -24.15
C ALA A 625 31.50 -19.03 -25.32
N GLY A 626 31.81 -17.81 -25.79
CA GLY A 626 31.05 -17.16 -26.85
C GLY A 626 29.79 -16.45 -26.47
N HIS A 627 29.37 -16.45 -25.18
CA HIS A 627 28.19 -15.74 -24.75
C HIS A 627 28.38 -14.21 -24.84
N ALA A 628 27.36 -13.49 -25.35
CA ALA A 628 27.46 -12.03 -25.61
C ALA A 628 27.74 -11.20 -24.36
N LEU A 629 27.22 -11.63 -23.19
CA LEU A 629 27.39 -10.93 -21.91
C LEU A 629 28.55 -11.48 -21.06
N ARG A 630 29.41 -12.35 -21.63
CA ARG A 630 30.50 -13.01 -20.92
C ARG A 630 31.57 -12.01 -20.50
N PRO A 631 31.87 -11.83 -19.20
CA PRO A 631 33.01 -11.02 -18.76
C PRO A 631 34.35 -11.69 -19.07
N ALA A 632 35.47 -10.97 -18.99
CA ALA A 632 36.81 -11.47 -19.32
C ALA A 632 37.17 -12.77 -18.57
N GLY A 633 36.72 -12.96 -17.34
CA GLY A 633 36.94 -14.18 -16.55
C GLY A 633 35.88 -15.27 -16.72
N GLY A 634 34.84 -15.08 -17.52
CA GLY A 634 33.74 -16.02 -17.71
C GLY A 634 32.70 -16.00 -16.58
N VAL A 635 33.09 -15.63 -15.39
CA VAL A 635 32.24 -15.63 -14.18
C VAL A 635 31.99 -14.19 -13.74
N GLU A 636 30.75 -13.89 -13.33
CA GLU A 636 30.36 -12.65 -12.71
C GLU A 636 29.85 -12.94 -11.30
N ASP A 637 30.61 -12.55 -10.30
CA ASP A 637 30.20 -12.57 -8.90
C ASP A 637 29.78 -11.18 -8.45
N ARG A 638 28.68 -11.07 -7.72
CA ARG A 638 28.13 -9.82 -7.18
C ARG A 638 27.73 -10.00 -5.73
N TYR A 639 28.04 -9.00 -4.93
CA TYR A 639 27.74 -8.96 -3.51
C TYR A 639 26.95 -7.69 -3.18
N GLN A 640 25.95 -7.81 -2.34
CA GLN A 640 25.23 -6.69 -1.78
C GLN A 640 25.01 -6.91 -0.30
N VAL A 641 25.25 -5.87 0.49
CA VAL A 641 24.93 -5.83 1.92
C VAL A 641 24.12 -4.57 2.18
N VAL A 642 22.97 -4.73 2.81
CA VAL A 642 22.14 -3.61 3.28
C VAL A 642 21.89 -3.81 4.75
N THR A 643 22.33 -2.88 5.58
CA THR A 643 22.09 -2.92 7.03
C THR A 643 21.37 -1.65 7.43
N THR A 644 20.28 -1.78 8.18
CA THR A 644 19.56 -0.67 8.80
C THR A 644 19.59 -0.83 10.30
N VAL A 645 19.71 0.27 11.02
CA VAL A 645 19.64 0.31 12.48
C VAL A 645 18.80 1.50 12.89
N GLN A 646 17.93 1.31 13.86
CA GLN A 646 17.16 2.35 14.48
C GLN A 646 17.22 2.21 15.99
N TYR A 647 17.47 3.31 16.68
CA TYR A 647 17.46 3.42 18.12
C TYR A 647 16.41 4.43 18.56
N ASP A 648 15.44 3.98 19.35
CA ASP A 648 14.34 4.79 19.86
C ASP A 648 14.71 5.39 21.21
N LEU A 649 15.03 6.68 21.22
CA LEU A 649 15.31 7.45 22.44
C LEU A 649 14.03 7.61 23.28
N THR A 650 12.94 8.02 22.62
CA THR A 650 11.59 8.14 23.18
C THR A 650 10.55 7.79 22.11
N ALA A 651 9.27 7.84 22.41
CA ALA A 651 8.20 7.67 21.40
C ALA A 651 8.29 8.72 20.27
N GLU A 652 8.86 9.90 20.52
CA GLU A 652 8.97 11.00 19.56
C GLU A 652 10.38 11.22 18.99
N ARG A 653 11.40 10.56 19.55
CA ARG A 653 12.81 10.77 19.16
C ARG A 653 13.47 9.47 18.74
N SER A 654 14.13 9.48 17.60
CA SER A 654 14.90 8.33 17.14
C SER A 654 16.16 8.72 16.39
N ILE A 655 17.12 7.82 16.43
CA ILE A 655 18.29 7.84 15.57
C ILE A 655 18.15 6.64 14.63
N SER A 656 18.33 6.85 13.35
CA SER A 656 18.32 5.76 12.37
C SER A 656 19.47 5.90 11.40
N GLY A 657 19.89 4.79 10.81
CA GLY A 657 20.93 4.78 9.81
C GLY A 657 20.84 3.56 8.91
N ARG A 658 21.36 3.69 7.73
CA ARG A 658 21.53 2.61 6.76
C ARG A 658 22.95 2.63 6.22
N LEU A 659 23.53 1.44 6.05
CA LEU A 659 24.74 1.20 5.31
C LEU A 659 24.44 0.23 4.17
N THR A 660 24.86 0.59 2.97
CA THR A 660 24.72 -0.23 1.77
C THR A 660 26.10 -0.43 1.15
N TYR A 661 26.43 -1.67 0.87
CA TYR A 661 27.56 -2.05 0.01
C TYR A 661 27.01 -2.76 -1.23
N ASN A 662 27.45 -2.34 -2.40
CA ASN A 662 27.09 -2.97 -3.67
C ASN A 662 28.33 -3.00 -4.58
N ASP A 663 28.86 -4.17 -4.86
CA ASP A 663 30.06 -4.31 -5.69
C ASP A 663 29.78 -4.17 -7.20
N GLY A 664 28.49 -4.08 -7.58
CA GLY A 664 28.05 -3.79 -8.96
C GLY A 664 28.20 -2.35 -9.40
N GLY A 665 28.70 -1.45 -8.54
CA GLY A 665 28.95 -0.05 -8.88
C GLY A 665 30.04 0.14 -9.95
N SER A 666 29.92 1.17 -10.77
CA SER A 666 30.94 1.53 -11.75
C SER A 666 32.21 2.03 -11.05
N GLY A 667 33.35 1.40 -11.32
CA GLY A 667 34.65 1.80 -10.82
C GLY A 667 35.16 1.04 -9.61
N ASN A 668 36.48 1.12 -9.37
CA ASN A 668 37.18 0.41 -8.30
C ASN A 668 37.23 1.18 -6.98
N ALA A 669 36.73 2.41 -6.92
CA ALA A 669 36.76 3.24 -5.71
C ALA A 669 35.67 2.80 -4.74
N TRP A 670 36.02 2.71 -3.45
CA TRP A 670 35.05 2.37 -2.38
C TRP A 670 33.81 3.28 -2.38
N LYS A 671 33.95 4.54 -2.82
CA LYS A 671 32.85 5.51 -2.95
C LYS A 671 31.76 5.10 -3.92
N SER A 672 32.07 4.29 -4.93
CA SER A 672 31.09 3.76 -5.88
C SER A 672 30.42 2.48 -5.40
N ARG A 673 30.89 1.91 -4.29
CA ARG A 673 30.37 0.65 -3.72
C ARG A 673 29.64 0.82 -2.41
N PHE A 674 29.94 1.89 -1.68
CA PHE A 674 29.32 2.17 -0.38
C PHE A 674 28.41 3.39 -0.46
N ASN A 675 27.27 3.28 0.19
CA ASN A 675 26.49 4.43 0.60
C ASN A 675 26.07 4.25 2.07
N GLY A 676 25.91 5.36 2.77
CA GLY A 676 25.43 5.32 4.14
C GLY A 676 24.91 6.69 4.60
N TYR A 677 23.96 6.64 5.49
CA TYR A 677 23.48 7.84 6.18
C TYR A 677 23.17 7.52 7.64
N CYS A 678 23.15 8.58 8.42
CA CYS A 678 22.62 8.58 9.79
C CYS A 678 21.66 9.75 9.93
N SER A 679 20.53 9.56 10.57
CA SER A 679 19.55 10.61 10.81
C SER A 679 19.08 10.62 12.25
N TYR A 680 18.96 11.81 12.83
CA TYR A 680 18.20 12.06 14.04
C TYR A 680 16.86 12.66 13.65
N ARG A 681 15.80 12.14 14.22
CA ARG A 681 14.44 12.66 14.04
C ARG A 681 13.83 13.00 15.38
N GLN A 682 13.22 14.17 15.46
CA GLN A 682 12.40 14.58 16.57
C GLN A 682 11.02 14.98 16.07
N LEU A 683 10.01 14.24 16.51
CA LEU A 683 8.61 14.59 16.34
C LEU A 683 8.20 15.47 17.53
N VAL A 684 7.77 16.69 17.27
CA VAL A 684 7.23 17.55 18.32
C VAL A 684 5.72 17.48 18.28
N ARG A 685 5.09 17.29 19.43
CA ARG A 685 3.62 17.46 19.54
C ARG A 685 3.29 18.84 18.98
N ASN A 686 2.21 19.00 18.27
CA ASN A 686 1.78 20.23 17.58
C ASN A 686 2.41 20.46 16.20
N GLY A 687 2.79 19.38 15.49
CA GLY A 687 3.09 19.48 14.07
C GLY A 687 4.44 20.06 13.70
N PHE A 688 5.43 20.05 14.60
CA PHE A 688 6.80 20.39 14.27
C PHE A 688 7.66 19.13 14.15
N ASP A 689 8.31 18.93 13.02
CA ASP A 689 9.26 17.85 12.78
C ASP A 689 10.64 18.43 12.50
N LEU A 690 11.66 17.92 13.20
CA LEU A 690 13.05 18.26 12.98
C LEU A 690 13.85 17.02 12.59
N PHE A 691 14.64 17.15 11.54
CA PHE A 691 15.55 16.11 11.07
C PHE A 691 16.97 16.69 10.96
N LEU A 692 17.94 15.93 11.46
CA LEU A 692 19.36 16.13 11.18
C LEU A 692 19.85 14.89 10.43
N ILE A 693 20.43 15.08 9.25
CA ILE A 693 20.83 13.99 8.37
C ILE A 693 22.31 14.17 8.01
N VAL A 694 23.08 13.11 8.19
CA VAL A 694 24.48 13.00 7.74
C VAL A 694 24.55 11.89 6.71
N GLY A 695 25.03 12.16 5.52
CA GLY A 695 24.93 11.31 4.34
C GLY A 695 23.69 11.61 3.51
N ASP A 696 23.46 10.84 2.45
CA ASP A 696 22.32 11.02 1.55
C ASP A 696 21.48 9.72 1.46
N PRO A 697 20.29 9.68 2.06
CA PRO A 697 19.43 8.50 2.03
C PRO A 697 18.89 8.17 0.63
N SER A 698 18.90 9.12 -0.29
CA SER A 698 18.41 8.94 -1.66
C SER A 698 19.50 8.56 -2.67
N ALA A 699 20.78 8.73 -2.32
CA ALA A 699 21.89 8.43 -3.22
C ALA A 699 22.19 6.93 -3.30
N GLU A 700 22.68 6.48 -4.45
CA GLU A 700 23.18 5.11 -4.65
C GLU A 700 24.66 4.96 -4.23
N THR A 701 25.41 6.05 -4.21
CA THR A 701 26.83 6.07 -3.89
C THR A 701 27.12 7.07 -2.76
N TRP A 702 28.28 6.95 -2.13
CA TRP A 702 28.69 7.79 -1.02
C TRP A 702 28.69 9.28 -1.38
N THR A 703 27.99 10.08 -0.57
CA THR A 703 27.88 11.53 -0.72
C THR A 703 28.21 12.19 0.61
N ARG A 704 29.13 13.18 0.61
CA ARG A 704 29.42 14.02 1.77
C ARG A 704 28.33 15.07 1.91
N ARG A 705 27.34 14.78 2.73
CA ARG A 705 26.18 15.67 2.94
C ARG A 705 25.85 15.76 4.41
N VAL A 706 25.55 16.96 4.87
CA VAL A 706 24.89 17.23 6.14
C VAL A 706 23.69 18.11 5.86
N ALA A 707 22.52 17.73 6.33
CA ALA A 707 21.30 18.48 6.11
C ALA A 707 20.51 18.63 7.41
N ILE A 708 19.91 19.78 7.59
CA ILE A 708 18.91 20.07 8.62
C ILE A 708 17.60 20.36 7.89
N LYS A 709 16.54 19.67 8.29
CA LYS A 709 15.18 19.90 7.77
C LYS A 709 14.27 20.22 8.94
N ALA A 710 13.48 21.26 8.79
CA ALA A 710 12.42 21.61 9.72
C ALA A 710 11.10 21.74 8.95
N MET A 711 10.02 21.19 9.50
CA MET A 711 8.67 21.32 8.99
C MET A 711 7.76 21.74 10.13
N VAL A 712 6.88 22.69 9.86
CA VAL A 712 5.86 23.16 10.81
C VAL A 712 4.49 22.94 10.23
N VAL A 713 3.54 22.51 11.05
CA VAL A 713 2.11 22.45 10.68
C VAL A 713 1.40 23.61 11.37
N LEU A 714 0.78 24.51 10.57
CA LEU A 714 0.06 25.70 11.02
C LEU A 714 -1.44 25.53 10.82
#